data_02debc0d3e1438ed586c7b7888a0fc02
#
_entry.id   02debc0d3e1438ed586c7b7888a0fc02
#
_cell.length_a   1.000
_cell.length_b   1.000
_cell.length_c   1.000
_cell.angle_alpha   90.00
_cell.angle_beta   90.00
_cell.angle_gamma   90.00
#
_symmetry.space_group_name_H-M   'P 1'
#
loop_
_entity.id
_entity.type
_entity.pdbx_description
1 polymer ?
#
loop_
_entity_poly.entity_id
_entity_poly.type
_entity_poly.pdbx_seq_one_letter_code
_entity_poly.pdbx_strand_id
1 'polypeptide(L)'
;MRVRSPFPSRPSQRRRLAAPLAAVLLLPSFATLAAPPAVAVVQSPPLAPIQRALASPPGAKLEALPAVLAPVPNHDASLSLDIRLTDGRIFNPATGRYDHVRLRSYVPEGQTADPDTPFVAPTIAVLPGETVRIKLNNRLEPQPGCTPPNINTPHCFNSTNLHSHGLWVSPAGNSDNVLLTIRPNVSFEYEYNLPATHPAGTFWYHPHLHGSTALQVASGMAGALIVRGARVPTPQRNGDIDTLLRGADGQPFRERVVLFQQVPYACRDANGKIKTNPDGTWACGPDDVGEITDYGDQLGFGTWAPSGRYTSINGDILPRFDGAVAGRIERWRNLHAGIRDTIRLQFVPMRASANPLSLREAVDHAKWIGQNCVGDPLPQWEIATDGLTHAQIIRKTGVVLQPGYRSDSLMVFPSAGDYCVIDASVPASGSVSSDAESRRLLGTVRVAPGDAVGGDIGAYLQRQLVEAAGRWMPDDVKTRVVADLLADLRTGAFVPHAQITDGELTPGSGQKVEFDISGAPVQFKVNGKPYDPATYRDLVLGNVEEWTITSAAASHPFHIHVNPFEIFKVLDKDGNDLSLPGSPDPDYAGMQGTWKDTIFVKPGLRVIVRTRYERYIGEYVLHCHILDHEDQGMMQNVRVLLPDGQGGALVGGHG
;
A
#
# COMPACT_ATOMS: atom_id res chain seq x y z
N MET A 1 19.04 62.15 71.02
CA MET A 1 19.91 62.38 72.16
C MET A 1 20.92 61.25 72.12
N ARG A 2 22.13 61.51 71.75
CA ARG A 2 23.35 61.63 72.58
C ARG A 2 23.52 60.44 73.53
N VAL A 3 24.63 59.68 73.72
CA VAL A 3 26.05 59.97 73.50
C VAL A 3 26.90 58.74 73.82
N ARG A 4 27.95 58.47 73.01
CA ARG A 4 29.32 58.05 73.35
C ARG A 4 29.68 56.62 73.82
N SER A 5 30.64 56.10 73.07
CA SER A 5 31.70 55.11 73.38
C SER A 5 32.56 55.53 74.63
N PRO A 6 33.45 54.64 75.13
CA PRO A 6 34.74 54.39 74.48
C PRO A 6 35.37 53.00 74.71
N PHE A 7 36.36 52.64 73.85
CA PHE A 7 37.44 51.66 73.91
C PHE A 7 38.37 51.79 75.14
N PRO A 8 39.43 50.94 75.39
CA PRO A 8 39.99 49.75 74.68
C PRO A 8 40.54 48.63 75.63
N SER A 9 40.99 47.48 75.08
CA SER A 9 42.31 46.89 75.36
C SER A 9 42.54 45.54 74.64
N ARG A 10 43.72 45.35 74.09
CA ARG A 10 44.34 44.15 73.48
C ARG A 10 45.10 43.34 74.55
N PRO A 11 45.78 42.18 74.21
CA PRO A 11 45.56 41.01 73.33
C PRO A 11 45.91 39.67 74.02
N SER A 12 45.51 38.55 73.43
CA SER A 12 46.27 37.30 73.62
C SER A 12 46.14 36.35 72.37
N GLN A 13 47.29 35.98 71.87
CA GLN A 13 47.51 35.08 70.79
C GLN A 13 46.98 33.68 71.14
N ARG A 14 46.20 33.03 70.25
CA ARG A 14 46.13 31.58 70.14
C ARG A 14 46.12 31.14 68.67
N ARG A 15 46.98 30.19 68.38
CA ARG A 15 47.28 29.56 67.09
C ARG A 15 46.03 29.10 66.38
N ARG A 16 45.91 29.43 65.10
CA ARG A 16 44.94 28.90 64.20
C ARG A 16 45.54 27.71 63.48
N LEU A 17 44.95 26.55 63.65
CA LEU A 17 45.11 25.36 62.77
C LEU A 17 44.28 25.63 61.47
N ALA A 18 44.97 25.67 60.37
CA ALA A 18 44.34 25.77 59.05
C ALA A 18 43.78 24.37 58.62
N ALA A 19 42.50 24.29 58.44
CA ALA A 19 41.88 23.14 57.69
C ALA A 19 41.80 23.51 56.21
N PRO A 20 42.11 22.60 55.28
CA PRO A 20 41.97 22.89 53.84
C PRO A 20 40.51 22.86 53.44
N LEU A 21 39.98 23.95 52.87
CA LEU A 21 38.73 23.95 52.12
C LEU A 21 38.93 23.12 50.83
N ALA A 22 38.31 21.97 50.76
CA ALA A 22 38.12 21.28 49.51
C ALA A 22 37.05 22.03 48.67
N ALA A 23 37.48 22.72 47.64
CA ALA A 23 36.61 23.30 46.64
C ALA A 23 36.04 22.15 45.81
N VAL A 24 34.79 21.78 46.02
CA VAL A 24 34.03 20.88 45.13
C VAL A 24 33.73 21.65 43.86
N LEU A 25 34.49 21.41 42.81
CA LEU A 25 34.19 21.84 41.45
C LEU A 25 32.98 21.02 41.00
N LEU A 26 31.77 21.60 41.07
CA LEU A 26 30.61 21.13 40.33
C LEU A 26 30.86 21.38 38.84
N LEU A 27 31.41 20.36 38.16
CA LEU A 27 31.37 20.31 36.68
C LEU A 27 29.90 20.16 36.26
N PRO A 28 29.37 21.04 35.39
CA PRO A 28 28.06 20.81 34.81
C PRO A 28 28.16 19.51 34.01
N SER A 29 27.32 18.54 34.38
CA SER A 29 27.08 17.35 33.54
C SER A 29 26.46 17.85 32.24
N PHE A 30 27.27 18.03 31.21
CA PHE A 30 26.74 18.11 29.85
C PHE A 30 26.13 16.75 29.56
N ALA A 31 24.80 16.67 29.60
CA ALA A 31 24.09 15.61 28.98
C ALA A 31 24.55 15.60 27.51
N THR A 32 25.33 14.63 27.12
CA THR A 32 25.63 14.37 25.72
C THR A 32 24.30 14.10 25.06
N LEU A 33 23.73 15.05 24.34
CA LEU A 33 22.65 14.83 23.44
C LEU A 33 23.13 13.70 22.49
N ALA A 34 22.50 12.55 22.59
CA ALA A 34 22.78 11.46 21.67
C ALA A 34 22.60 11.99 20.25
N ALA A 35 23.57 11.73 19.38
CA ALA A 35 23.44 12.10 17.98
C ALA A 35 22.15 11.48 17.42
N PRO A 36 21.40 12.20 16.58
CA PRO A 36 20.20 11.65 15.97
C PRO A 36 20.56 10.36 15.22
N PRO A 37 19.68 9.34 15.25
CA PRO A 37 19.95 8.08 14.59
C PRO A 37 20.16 8.29 13.09
N ALA A 38 21.06 7.51 12.49
CA ALA A 38 21.33 7.56 11.06
C ALA A 38 20.03 7.35 10.25
N VAL A 39 19.96 7.96 9.07
CA VAL A 39 18.83 7.74 8.15
C VAL A 39 18.83 6.29 7.72
N ALA A 40 17.71 5.58 7.93
CA ALA A 40 17.54 4.21 7.50
C ALA A 40 17.64 4.10 5.96
N VAL A 41 18.30 3.08 5.45
CA VAL A 41 18.34 2.77 4.02
C VAL A 41 17.29 1.70 3.74
N VAL A 42 16.19 2.13 3.15
CA VAL A 42 15.06 1.24 2.88
C VAL A 42 15.35 0.30 1.71
N GLN A 43 14.95 -0.94 1.86
CA GLN A 43 14.96 -1.98 0.83
C GLN A 43 13.53 -2.40 0.50
N SER A 44 13.34 -3.05 -0.65
CA SER A 44 12.10 -3.79 -0.91
C SER A 44 11.94 -4.87 0.16
N PRO A 45 10.70 -5.17 0.60
CA PRO A 45 10.47 -6.24 1.56
C PRO A 45 11.09 -7.56 1.07
N PRO A 46 11.62 -8.39 1.96
CA PRO A 46 12.26 -9.64 1.58
C PRO A 46 11.28 -10.56 0.84
N LEU A 47 11.79 -11.38 -0.08
CA LEU A 47 10.97 -12.39 -0.72
C LEU A 47 10.59 -13.48 0.29
N ALA A 48 9.33 -13.89 0.24
CA ALA A 48 8.84 -15.02 1.01
C ALA A 48 9.61 -16.30 0.61
N PRO A 49 9.94 -17.19 1.56
CA PRO A 49 10.65 -18.42 1.29
C PRO A 49 9.73 -19.50 0.68
N ILE A 50 9.26 -19.26 -0.53
CA ILE A 50 8.36 -20.17 -1.25
C ILE A 50 9.11 -21.43 -1.65
N GLN A 51 8.59 -22.58 -1.25
CA GLN A 51 9.06 -23.88 -1.69
C GLN A 51 8.31 -24.26 -2.97
N ARG A 52 9.05 -24.58 -4.02
CA ARG A 52 8.48 -25.10 -5.27
C ARG A 52 8.80 -26.56 -5.41
N ALA A 53 7.78 -27.38 -5.56
CA ALA A 53 7.97 -28.78 -5.94
C ALA A 53 8.50 -28.79 -7.37
N LEU A 54 9.74 -29.14 -7.53
CA LEU A 54 10.33 -29.35 -8.85
C LEU A 54 9.68 -30.63 -9.45
N ALA A 55 9.04 -30.48 -10.60
CA ALA A 55 8.90 -31.61 -11.51
C ALA A 55 10.32 -31.92 -11.99
N SER A 56 11.08 -32.65 -11.20
CA SER A 56 12.48 -32.94 -11.48
C SER A 56 12.61 -34.08 -12.49
N PRO A 57 13.38 -33.88 -13.56
CA PRO A 57 14.22 -34.97 -14.02
C PRO A 57 15.35 -35.15 -12.99
N PRO A 58 15.70 -36.37 -12.61
CA PRO A 58 16.77 -36.61 -11.64
C PRO A 58 18.09 -36.02 -12.17
N GLY A 59 18.66 -35.05 -11.46
CA GLY A 59 20.01 -34.54 -11.72
C GLY A 59 20.17 -33.04 -12.01
N ALA A 60 19.13 -32.24 -12.03
CA ALA A 60 19.26 -30.78 -12.23
C ALA A 60 19.70 -30.07 -10.94
N LYS A 61 20.88 -29.48 -10.94
CA LYS A 61 21.33 -28.54 -9.92
C LYS A 61 20.58 -27.22 -10.09
N LEU A 62 20.09 -26.68 -8.97
CA LEU A 62 19.47 -25.34 -8.91
C LEU A 62 20.57 -24.29 -9.09
N GLU A 63 20.84 -23.89 -10.31
CA GLU A 63 21.55 -22.64 -10.59
C GLU A 63 20.51 -21.52 -10.74
N ALA A 64 20.92 -20.28 -10.41
CA ALA A 64 20.07 -19.09 -10.37
C ALA A 64 19.00 -19.05 -11.49
N LEU A 65 17.76 -18.69 -11.12
CA LEU A 65 16.62 -18.60 -12.03
C LEU A 65 17.03 -18.05 -13.40
N PRO A 66 16.85 -18.80 -14.49
CA PRO A 66 17.19 -18.31 -15.81
C PRO A 66 16.31 -17.11 -16.17
N ALA A 67 16.87 -16.13 -16.83
CA ALA A 67 16.23 -14.87 -17.22
C ALA A 67 15.02 -15.03 -18.17
N VAL A 68 14.70 -16.22 -18.60
CA VAL A 68 13.55 -16.56 -19.44
C VAL A 68 12.94 -17.86 -18.91
N LEU A 69 11.87 -17.75 -18.13
CA LEU A 69 11.05 -18.89 -17.79
C LEU A 69 10.07 -19.15 -18.96
N ALA A 70 10.28 -20.23 -19.68
CA ALA A 70 9.23 -20.79 -20.50
C ALA A 70 8.02 -21.13 -19.61
N PRO A 71 6.76 -21.04 -20.09
CA PRO A 71 5.60 -21.42 -19.30
C PRO A 71 5.77 -22.88 -18.87
N VAL A 72 5.98 -23.07 -17.57
CA VAL A 72 6.21 -24.39 -16.98
C VAL A 72 4.85 -24.94 -16.54
N PRO A 73 4.45 -26.13 -16.97
CA PRO A 73 3.18 -26.70 -16.56
C PRO A 73 3.21 -27.08 -15.07
N ASN A 74 2.17 -26.67 -14.33
CA ASN A 74 1.81 -27.08 -12.98
C ASN A 74 2.99 -27.20 -12.00
N HIS A 75 3.42 -26.08 -11.44
CA HIS A 75 4.29 -26.07 -10.26
C HIS A 75 3.47 -25.75 -9.02
N ASP A 76 3.55 -26.64 -8.05
CA ASP A 76 3.06 -26.39 -6.71
C ASP A 76 4.07 -25.48 -5.98
N ALA A 77 3.62 -24.33 -5.54
CA ALA A 77 4.35 -23.40 -4.69
C ALA A 77 3.73 -23.44 -3.29
N SER A 78 4.52 -23.55 -2.24
CA SER A 78 4.01 -23.57 -0.88
C SER A 78 4.75 -22.60 0.03
N LEU A 79 4.01 -22.01 0.97
CA LEU A 79 4.50 -21.08 1.96
C LEU A 79 3.74 -21.31 3.28
N SER A 80 4.44 -21.22 4.41
CA SER A 80 3.79 -21.17 5.73
C SER A 80 4.06 -19.83 6.39
N LEU A 81 3.00 -19.20 6.89
CA LEU A 81 3.04 -17.92 7.61
C LEU A 81 2.47 -18.08 9.01
N ASP A 82 3.18 -17.63 10.02
CA ASP A 82 2.69 -17.43 11.37
C ASP A 82 2.12 -16.02 11.51
N ILE A 83 0.95 -15.89 12.13
CA ILE A 83 0.43 -14.62 12.61
C ILE A 83 0.69 -14.56 14.11
N ARG A 84 1.44 -13.56 14.53
CA ARG A 84 1.80 -13.38 15.94
C ARG A 84 2.07 -11.92 16.27
N LEU A 85 2.04 -11.59 17.55
CA LEU A 85 2.58 -10.32 18.02
C LEU A 85 4.11 -10.38 17.96
N THR A 86 4.71 -9.34 17.38
CA THR A 86 6.17 -9.18 17.27
C THR A 86 6.59 -7.87 17.90
N ASP A 87 7.68 -7.93 18.65
CA ASP A 87 8.31 -6.75 19.22
C ASP A 87 9.24 -6.12 18.19
N GLY A 88 9.28 -4.81 18.13
CA GLY A 88 10.12 -4.06 17.21
C GLY A 88 10.18 -2.59 17.56
N ARG A 89 10.59 -1.77 16.59
CA ARG A 89 10.75 -0.33 16.79
C ARG A 89 10.34 0.46 15.56
N ILE A 90 9.73 1.64 15.79
CA ILE A 90 9.39 2.59 14.75
C ILE A 90 10.04 3.94 15.08
N PHE A 91 10.71 4.56 14.12
CA PHE A 91 11.29 5.88 14.31
C PHE A 91 10.18 6.93 14.49
N ASN A 92 10.30 7.74 15.54
CA ASN A 92 9.38 8.84 15.82
C ASN A 92 10.10 10.18 15.62
N PRO A 93 9.84 10.90 14.52
CA PRO A 93 10.47 12.18 14.23
C PRO A 93 10.22 13.26 15.30
N ALA A 94 9.06 13.24 15.97
CA ALA A 94 8.72 14.21 17.01
C ALA A 94 9.64 14.12 18.24
N THR A 95 10.22 12.95 18.49
CA THR A 95 11.13 12.72 19.63
C THR A 95 12.58 12.49 19.19
N GLY A 96 12.83 12.28 17.89
CA GLY A 96 14.14 11.90 17.35
C GLY A 96 14.61 10.51 17.81
N ARG A 97 13.72 9.65 18.32
CA ARG A 97 14.00 8.33 18.87
C ARG A 97 13.21 7.25 18.15
N TYR A 98 13.60 6.00 18.36
CA TYR A 98 12.76 4.85 18.07
C TYR A 98 11.83 4.57 19.25
N ASP A 99 10.53 4.49 19.00
CA ASP A 99 9.55 3.98 19.94
C ASP A 99 9.52 2.47 19.85
N HIS A 100 9.44 1.77 20.98
CA HIS A 100 9.19 0.33 21.03
C HIS A 100 7.73 0.06 20.68
N VAL A 101 7.51 -0.96 19.84
CA VAL A 101 6.17 -1.36 19.42
C VAL A 101 5.99 -2.86 19.50
N ARG A 102 4.75 -3.31 19.74
CA ARG A 102 4.35 -4.71 19.69
C ARG A 102 3.11 -4.84 18.82
N LEU A 103 3.30 -5.41 17.63
CA LEU A 103 2.31 -5.38 16.56
C LEU A 103 2.02 -6.77 16.00
N ARG A 104 0.81 -6.98 15.48
CA ARG A 104 0.45 -8.18 14.75
C ARG A 104 1.18 -8.21 13.43
N SER A 105 1.78 -9.35 13.08
CA SER A 105 2.64 -9.46 11.90
C SER A 105 2.51 -10.83 11.24
N TYR A 106 2.72 -10.86 9.91
CA TYR A 106 2.97 -12.09 9.16
C TYR A 106 4.45 -12.40 9.18
N VAL A 107 4.80 -13.56 9.71
CA VAL A 107 6.20 -14.03 9.79
C VAL A 107 6.30 -15.41 9.15
N PRO A 108 7.25 -15.68 8.24
CA PRO A 108 7.44 -17.04 7.73
C PRO A 108 7.67 -18.02 8.87
N GLU A 109 7.00 -19.19 8.81
CA GLU A 109 7.08 -20.22 9.87
C GLU A 109 8.54 -20.60 10.15
N GLY A 110 8.90 -20.63 11.44
CA GLY A 110 10.26 -20.96 11.88
C GLY A 110 11.29 -19.82 11.74
N GLN A 111 10.90 -18.66 11.22
CA GLN A 111 11.77 -17.49 11.15
C GLN A 111 11.54 -16.53 12.31
N THR A 112 12.55 -15.71 12.58
CA THR A 112 12.45 -14.56 13.49
C THR A 112 12.10 -13.33 12.65
N ALA A 113 11.14 -12.52 13.11
CA ALA A 113 10.86 -11.25 12.48
C ALA A 113 12.08 -10.32 12.58
N ASP A 114 12.28 -9.47 11.58
CA ASP A 114 13.30 -8.42 11.66
C ASP A 114 12.92 -7.45 12.80
N PRO A 115 13.78 -7.26 13.81
CA PRO A 115 13.45 -6.39 14.93
C PRO A 115 13.32 -4.91 14.55
N ASP A 116 13.87 -4.50 13.41
CA ASP A 116 13.77 -3.13 12.92
C ASP A 116 12.47 -2.88 12.14
N THR A 117 11.97 -3.89 11.43
CA THR A 117 10.73 -3.80 10.63
C THR A 117 9.85 -5.05 10.79
N PRO A 118 9.54 -5.49 12.03
CA PRO A 118 8.93 -6.79 12.29
C PRO A 118 7.52 -6.95 11.72
N PHE A 119 6.85 -5.83 11.45
CA PHE A 119 5.51 -5.77 10.90
C PHE A 119 5.46 -5.70 9.37
N VAL A 120 6.61 -5.69 8.70
CA VAL A 120 6.65 -5.73 7.23
C VAL A 120 6.55 -7.17 6.76
N ALA A 121 5.44 -7.50 6.13
CA ALA A 121 5.21 -8.84 5.59
C ALA A 121 6.12 -9.12 4.38
N PRO A 122 6.56 -10.38 4.17
CA PRO A 122 7.41 -10.72 3.04
C PRO A 122 6.67 -10.58 1.70
N THR A 123 7.41 -10.25 0.63
CA THR A 123 6.86 -10.23 -0.72
C THR A 123 6.66 -11.66 -1.24
N ILE A 124 5.43 -12.01 -1.61
CA ILE A 124 5.11 -13.27 -2.27
C ILE A 124 5.30 -13.09 -3.78
N ALA A 125 6.16 -13.88 -4.41
CA ALA A 125 6.39 -13.86 -5.85
C ALA A 125 5.96 -15.18 -6.49
N VAL A 126 5.00 -15.12 -7.42
CA VAL A 126 4.36 -16.27 -8.06
C VAL A 126 4.31 -16.12 -9.59
N LEU A 127 3.92 -17.17 -10.29
CA LEU A 127 3.82 -17.21 -11.75
C LEU A 127 2.37 -17.52 -12.17
N PRO A 128 1.92 -17.03 -13.33
CA PRO A 128 0.67 -17.49 -13.93
C PRO A 128 0.73 -19.02 -14.16
N GLY A 129 -0.35 -19.73 -13.82
CA GLY A 129 -0.45 -21.18 -13.92
C GLY A 129 0.07 -21.94 -12.70
N GLU A 130 0.63 -21.27 -11.68
CA GLU A 130 1.00 -21.95 -10.42
C GLU A 130 -0.22 -22.22 -9.54
N THR A 131 -0.17 -23.34 -8.80
CA THR A 131 -1.00 -23.56 -7.61
C THR A 131 -0.19 -23.14 -6.40
N VAL A 132 -0.65 -22.13 -5.70
CA VAL A 132 0.04 -21.54 -4.54
C VAL A 132 -0.68 -21.94 -3.26
N ARG A 133 -0.02 -22.71 -2.39
CA ARG A 133 -0.54 -23.08 -1.07
C ARG A 133 0.06 -22.21 -0.01
N ILE A 134 -0.79 -21.53 0.76
CA ILE A 134 -0.38 -20.70 1.90
C ILE A 134 -1.01 -21.26 3.17
N LYS A 135 -0.18 -21.92 3.97
CA LYS A 135 -0.58 -22.35 5.31
C LYS A 135 -0.50 -21.16 6.25
N LEU A 136 -1.63 -20.71 6.75
CA LEU A 136 -1.73 -19.62 7.70
C LEU A 136 -1.91 -20.19 9.11
N ASN A 137 -0.98 -19.92 10.00
CA ASN A 137 -1.02 -20.36 11.40
C ASN A 137 -1.35 -19.16 12.29
N ASN A 138 -2.53 -19.12 12.86
CA ASN A 138 -2.88 -18.06 13.80
C ASN A 138 -2.32 -18.39 15.20
N ARG A 139 -1.21 -17.73 15.57
CA ARG A 139 -0.52 -17.86 16.86
C ARG A 139 -0.86 -16.74 17.84
N LEU A 140 -1.87 -15.94 17.55
CA LEU A 140 -2.34 -14.91 18.49
C LEU A 140 -3.04 -15.55 19.70
N GLU A 141 -3.06 -14.81 20.81
CA GLU A 141 -3.72 -15.26 22.02
C GLU A 141 -5.25 -15.29 21.87
N PRO A 142 -5.94 -16.29 22.46
CA PRO A 142 -7.39 -16.30 22.49
C PRO A 142 -7.96 -15.04 23.13
N GLN A 143 -9.05 -14.55 22.56
CA GLN A 143 -9.78 -13.37 23.03
C GLN A 143 -11.17 -13.80 23.49
N PRO A 144 -11.36 -14.13 24.79
CA PRO A 144 -12.63 -14.60 25.30
C PRO A 144 -13.74 -13.57 25.13
N GLY A 145 -14.95 -14.02 24.80
CA GLY A 145 -16.15 -13.18 24.77
C GLY A 145 -16.21 -12.22 23.57
N CYS A 146 -15.44 -12.46 22.51
CA CYS A 146 -15.40 -11.60 21.34
C CYS A 146 -16.63 -11.67 20.40
N THR A 147 -17.80 -12.11 20.92
CA THR A 147 -19.04 -12.14 20.11
C THR A 147 -19.75 -10.79 20.23
N PRO A 148 -19.88 -10.02 19.15
CA PRO A 148 -20.52 -8.71 19.20
C PRO A 148 -22.05 -8.84 19.23
N PRO A 149 -22.76 -7.90 19.87
CA PRO A 149 -24.22 -7.82 19.78
C PRO A 149 -24.70 -7.43 18.38
N ASN A 150 -23.86 -6.77 17.61
CA ASN A 150 -24.06 -6.36 16.23
C ASN A 150 -22.80 -6.68 15.42
N ILE A 151 -22.94 -7.37 14.30
CA ILE A 151 -21.81 -7.78 13.45
C ILE A 151 -20.99 -6.59 12.93
N ASN A 152 -21.62 -5.43 12.77
CA ASN A 152 -20.96 -4.18 12.31
C ASN A 152 -20.30 -3.39 13.47
N THR A 153 -20.13 -4.01 14.62
CA THR A 153 -19.29 -3.48 15.70
C THR A 153 -17.94 -4.16 15.65
N PRO A 154 -16.82 -3.42 15.56
CA PRO A 154 -15.48 -4.02 15.51
C PRO A 154 -15.23 -4.98 16.68
N HIS A 155 -14.71 -6.17 16.36
CA HIS A 155 -14.61 -7.27 17.33
C HIS A 155 -13.61 -8.35 16.91
N CYS A 156 -13.28 -9.26 17.83
CA CYS A 156 -12.48 -10.47 17.58
C CYS A 156 -11.11 -10.20 16.92
N PHE A 157 -10.40 -9.19 17.41
CA PHE A 157 -9.16 -8.66 16.80
C PHE A 157 -8.01 -9.66 16.67
N ASN A 158 -8.10 -10.84 17.30
CA ASN A 158 -7.13 -11.91 17.17
C ASN A 158 -7.64 -13.09 16.32
N SER A 159 -8.88 -13.06 15.83
CA SER A 159 -9.35 -13.92 14.75
C SER A 159 -9.02 -13.29 13.41
N THR A 160 -8.78 -14.08 12.37
CA THR A 160 -8.25 -13.58 11.09
C THR A 160 -8.69 -14.44 9.91
N ASN A 161 -8.30 -14.03 8.71
CA ASN A 161 -8.29 -14.81 7.48
C ASN A 161 -7.21 -14.25 6.55
N LEU A 162 -7.22 -14.61 5.28
CA LEU A 162 -6.31 -14.09 4.27
C LEU A 162 -7.10 -13.78 3.00
N HIS A 163 -6.89 -12.57 2.48
CA HIS A 163 -7.36 -12.11 1.19
C HIS A 163 -6.18 -11.87 0.25
N SER A 164 -6.30 -12.31 -0.97
CA SER A 164 -5.35 -12.04 -2.06
C SER A 164 -5.91 -10.96 -2.99
N HIS A 165 -5.74 -9.72 -2.58
CA HIS A 165 -6.35 -8.55 -3.20
C HIS A 165 -5.93 -8.37 -4.66
N GLY A 166 -6.92 -8.47 -5.54
CA GLY A 166 -6.79 -8.28 -6.98
C GLY A 166 -6.44 -9.55 -7.75
N LEU A 167 -6.15 -10.68 -7.10
CA LEU A 167 -5.95 -11.92 -7.83
C LEU A 167 -7.25 -12.41 -8.46
N TRP A 168 -7.14 -12.86 -9.71
CA TRP A 168 -8.24 -13.50 -10.41
C TRP A 168 -8.24 -15.01 -10.12
N VAL A 169 -8.81 -15.36 -8.98
CA VAL A 169 -8.86 -16.71 -8.41
C VAL A 169 -10.26 -17.03 -7.88
N SER A 170 -10.52 -18.29 -7.55
CA SER A 170 -11.82 -18.71 -7.01
C SER A 170 -12.09 -18.07 -5.64
N PRO A 171 -13.31 -17.56 -5.37
CA PRO A 171 -13.69 -17.08 -4.04
C PRO A 171 -14.20 -18.21 -3.13
N ALA A 172 -14.23 -19.46 -3.57
CA ALA A 172 -14.89 -20.56 -2.89
C ALA A 172 -13.90 -21.52 -2.22
N GLY A 173 -14.40 -22.29 -1.26
CA GLY A 173 -13.64 -23.35 -0.59
C GLY A 173 -12.47 -22.81 0.23
N ASN A 174 -11.27 -23.35 -0.05
CA ASN A 174 -10.01 -22.94 0.56
C ASN A 174 -9.18 -22.00 -0.33
N SER A 175 -9.79 -21.39 -1.37
CA SER A 175 -9.13 -20.36 -2.18
C SER A 175 -9.35 -18.98 -1.54
N ASP A 176 -9.63 -17.90 -2.29
CA ASP A 176 -9.77 -16.53 -1.75
C ASP A 176 -11.13 -16.32 -1.04
N ASN A 177 -11.44 -17.18 -0.11
CA ASN A 177 -12.68 -17.16 0.66
C ASN A 177 -12.54 -16.29 1.90
N VAL A 178 -12.95 -15.03 1.80
CA VAL A 178 -12.88 -14.05 2.90
C VAL A 178 -13.98 -14.21 3.95
N LEU A 179 -14.94 -15.11 3.72
CA LEU A 179 -16.01 -15.43 4.69
C LEU A 179 -15.56 -16.44 5.76
N LEU A 180 -14.33 -16.96 5.65
CA LEU A 180 -13.74 -17.86 6.64
C LEU A 180 -13.26 -17.10 7.87
N THR A 181 -13.33 -17.76 9.04
CA THR A 181 -12.79 -17.27 10.31
C THR A 181 -11.76 -18.24 10.86
N ILE A 182 -10.50 -17.82 10.91
CA ILE A 182 -9.40 -18.58 11.52
C ILE A 182 -9.17 -18.04 12.94
N ARG A 183 -9.64 -18.78 13.92
CA ARG A 183 -9.50 -18.41 15.35
C ARG A 183 -8.06 -18.61 15.82
N PRO A 184 -7.66 -17.98 16.95
CA PRO A 184 -6.39 -18.28 17.60
C PRO A 184 -6.15 -19.77 17.80
N ASN A 185 -4.91 -20.20 17.61
CA ASN A 185 -4.43 -21.60 17.65
C ASN A 185 -5.00 -22.51 16.54
N VAL A 186 -5.60 -21.95 15.50
CA VAL A 186 -6.05 -22.68 14.31
C VAL A 186 -5.08 -22.44 13.16
N SER A 187 -4.77 -23.48 12.41
CA SER A 187 -4.06 -23.40 11.13
C SER A 187 -5.01 -23.73 10.00
N PHE A 188 -4.90 -23.00 8.88
CA PHE A 188 -5.68 -23.21 7.69
C PHE A 188 -4.78 -23.10 6.45
N GLU A 189 -4.99 -23.94 5.46
CA GLU A 189 -4.24 -23.91 4.20
C GLU A 189 -5.11 -23.37 3.08
N TYR A 190 -4.73 -22.20 2.57
CA TYR A 190 -5.28 -21.60 1.37
C TYR A 190 -4.65 -22.25 0.13
N GLU A 191 -5.43 -22.42 -0.93
CA GLU A 191 -4.97 -22.91 -2.22
C GLU A 191 -5.45 -21.97 -3.34
N TYR A 192 -4.52 -21.21 -3.90
CA TYR A 192 -4.77 -20.30 -5.00
C TYR A 192 -4.33 -20.96 -6.31
N ASN A 193 -5.29 -21.30 -7.16
CA ASN A 193 -5.04 -21.85 -8.50
C ASN A 193 -5.01 -20.69 -9.50
N LEU A 194 -3.82 -20.13 -9.78
CA LEU A 194 -3.67 -19.04 -10.72
C LEU A 194 -3.88 -19.56 -12.16
N PRO A 195 -4.82 -18.97 -12.94
CA PRO A 195 -4.92 -19.33 -14.34
C PRO A 195 -3.63 -19.07 -15.10
N ALA A 196 -3.31 -19.88 -16.10
CA ALA A 196 -2.17 -19.62 -16.98
C ALA A 196 -2.28 -18.28 -17.74
N THR A 197 -3.50 -17.73 -17.83
CA THR A 197 -3.81 -16.42 -18.41
C THR A 197 -3.86 -15.29 -17.37
N HIS A 198 -3.62 -15.59 -16.09
CA HIS A 198 -3.62 -14.55 -15.04
C HIS A 198 -2.70 -13.40 -15.41
N PRO A 199 -3.11 -12.12 -15.25
CA PRO A 199 -2.25 -10.97 -15.48
C PRO A 199 -0.99 -11.00 -14.64
N ALA A 200 0.14 -10.62 -15.23
CA ALA A 200 1.36 -10.33 -14.49
C ALA A 200 1.32 -8.88 -13.96
N GLY A 201 1.62 -8.68 -12.67
CA GLY A 201 1.54 -7.35 -12.08
C GLY A 201 1.72 -7.31 -10.57
N THR A 202 1.36 -6.16 -9.99
CA THR A 202 1.47 -5.88 -8.56
C THR A 202 0.12 -6.04 -7.87
N PHE A 203 0.03 -7.07 -7.05
CA PHE A 203 -1.09 -7.40 -6.18
C PHE A 203 -0.61 -7.36 -4.74
N TRP A 204 -1.48 -7.68 -3.77
CA TRP A 204 -1.09 -7.73 -2.36
C TRP A 204 -1.96 -8.71 -1.58
N TYR A 205 -1.62 -8.94 -0.31
CA TYR A 205 -2.38 -9.80 0.58
C TYR A 205 -2.51 -9.16 1.96
N HIS A 206 -3.66 -9.37 2.58
CA HIS A 206 -3.97 -8.83 3.89
C HIS A 206 -5.12 -9.62 4.55
N PRO A 207 -5.35 -9.46 5.87
CA PRO A 207 -6.53 -10.01 6.52
C PRO A 207 -7.80 -9.28 6.07
N HIS A 208 -8.91 -10.00 6.06
CA HIS A 208 -10.22 -9.48 5.61
C HIS A 208 -11.37 -10.02 6.46
N LEU A 209 -11.13 -10.25 7.75
CA LEU A 209 -12.19 -10.70 8.65
C LEU A 209 -13.00 -9.51 9.14
N HIS A 210 -14.27 -9.44 8.73
CA HIS A 210 -15.18 -8.36 9.09
C HIS A 210 -15.19 -8.08 10.61
N GLY A 211 -15.00 -6.82 10.97
CA GLY A 211 -14.89 -6.35 12.36
C GLY A 211 -13.46 -6.33 12.92
N SER A 212 -12.44 -6.82 12.17
CA SER A 212 -11.03 -6.81 12.61
C SER A 212 -10.02 -6.46 11.52
N THR A 213 -10.46 -6.28 10.29
CA THR A 213 -9.62 -5.97 9.12
C THR A 213 -8.74 -4.75 9.37
N ALA A 214 -9.36 -3.62 9.71
CA ALA A 214 -8.63 -2.36 9.87
C ALA A 214 -7.56 -2.43 10.97
N LEU A 215 -7.87 -3.03 12.12
CA LEU A 215 -6.93 -3.14 13.23
C LEU A 215 -5.73 -4.03 12.89
N GLN A 216 -5.95 -5.11 12.16
CA GLN A 216 -4.88 -6.03 11.75
C GLN A 216 -4.01 -5.41 10.66
N VAL A 217 -4.60 -4.78 9.63
CA VAL A 217 -3.84 -4.08 8.59
C VAL A 217 -3.08 -2.89 9.17
N ALA A 218 -3.69 -2.12 10.07
CA ALA A 218 -3.02 -1.03 10.78
C ALA A 218 -1.81 -1.49 11.61
N SER A 219 -1.82 -2.75 12.09
CA SER A 219 -0.66 -3.36 12.76
C SER A 219 0.47 -3.71 11.79
N GLY A 220 0.25 -3.62 10.46
CA GLY A 220 1.24 -3.96 9.44
C GLY A 220 1.00 -5.31 8.77
N MET A 221 -0.12 -6.00 9.03
CA MET A 221 -0.45 -7.27 8.37
C MET A 221 -0.86 -7.04 6.91
N ALA A 222 0.11 -6.66 6.09
CA ALA A 222 -0.04 -6.46 4.66
C ALA A 222 1.28 -6.73 3.94
N GLY A 223 1.24 -7.42 2.81
CA GLY A 223 2.42 -7.74 2.02
C GLY A 223 2.17 -7.69 0.52
N ALA A 224 3.21 -7.36 -0.25
CA ALA A 224 3.11 -7.38 -1.71
C ALA A 224 3.01 -8.83 -2.23
N LEU A 225 2.17 -9.02 -3.25
CA LEU A 225 2.07 -10.24 -4.03
C LEU A 225 2.35 -9.89 -5.50
N ILE A 226 3.46 -10.38 -6.01
CA ILE A 226 3.91 -10.07 -7.37
C ILE A 226 3.72 -11.28 -8.26
N VAL A 227 2.83 -11.16 -9.24
CA VAL A 227 2.73 -12.16 -10.31
C VAL A 227 3.75 -11.77 -11.38
N ARG A 228 4.78 -12.61 -11.55
CA ARG A 228 5.88 -12.36 -12.48
C ARG A 228 5.50 -12.71 -13.91
N GLY A 229 5.81 -11.83 -14.85
CA GLY A 229 5.51 -11.99 -16.26
C GLY A 229 6.67 -12.56 -17.06
N ALA A 230 6.38 -13.56 -17.90
CA ALA A 230 7.37 -14.14 -18.81
C ALA A 230 6.80 -14.40 -20.22
N ARG A 231 5.50 -14.16 -20.43
CA ARG A 231 4.85 -14.40 -21.71
C ARG A 231 5.23 -13.29 -22.70
N VAL A 232 5.91 -13.66 -23.76
CA VAL A 232 6.17 -12.73 -24.87
C VAL A 232 4.90 -12.56 -25.71
N PRO A 233 4.61 -11.35 -26.24
CA PRO A 233 3.45 -11.17 -27.11
C PRO A 233 3.62 -11.91 -28.43
N THR A 234 2.49 -12.31 -29.02
CA THR A 234 2.39 -12.88 -30.37
C THR A 234 1.37 -12.09 -31.19
N PRO A 235 1.24 -12.33 -32.50
CA PRO A 235 0.18 -11.68 -33.29
C PRO A 235 -1.25 -11.95 -32.80
N GLN A 236 -1.46 -13.08 -32.12
CA GLN A 236 -2.79 -13.55 -31.63
C GLN A 236 -2.99 -13.35 -30.14
N ARG A 237 -1.94 -13.09 -29.36
CA ARG A 237 -2.02 -13.04 -27.89
C ARG A 237 -1.12 -11.93 -27.34
N ASN A 238 -1.66 -11.13 -26.45
CA ASN A 238 -0.88 -10.18 -25.69
C ASN A 238 0.07 -10.91 -24.70
N GLY A 239 1.21 -10.30 -24.46
CA GLY A 239 2.23 -10.77 -23.53
C GLY A 239 2.23 -9.98 -22.22
N ASP A 240 3.25 -10.24 -21.41
CA ASP A 240 3.49 -9.52 -20.16
C ASP A 240 4.49 -8.38 -20.39
N ILE A 241 4.21 -7.21 -19.84
CA ILE A 241 5.06 -6.02 -20.01
C ILE A 241 6.50 -6.23 -19.47
N ASP A 242 6.65 -7.14 -18.51
CA ASP A 242 7.96 -7.54 -17.94
C ASP A 242 8.94 -8.00 -19.04
N THR A 243 8.44 -8.54 -20.14
CA THR A 243 9.28 -8.99 -21.28
C THR A 243 9.88 -7.84 -22.06
N LEU A 244 9.27 -6.64 -22.00
CA LEU A 244 9.76 -5.40 -22.60
C LEU A 244 10.71 -4.64 -21.67
N LEU A 245 10.48 -4.67 -20.35
CA LEU A 245 11.15 -3.83 -19.36
C LEU A 245 12.55 -4.35 -19.01
N ARG A 246 13.44 -4.35 -20.00
CA ARG A 246 14.83 -4.86 -19.90
C ARG A 246 15.83 -3.87 -20.46
N GLY A 247 17.00 -3.83 -19.82
CA GLY A 247 18.14 -3.07 -20.32
C GLY A 247 18.82 -3.72 -21.52
N ALA A 248 19.82 -3.03 -22.05
CA ALA A 248 20.64 -3.53 -23.15
C ALA A 248 21.41 -4.83 -22.80
N ASP A 249 21.66 -5.04 -21.53
CA ASP A 249 22.31 -6.24 -20.94
C ASP A 249 21.34 -7.42 -20.77
N GLY A 250 20.05 -7.25 -21.12
CA GLY A 250 19.03 -8.26 -20.97
C GLY A 250 18.48 -8.40 -19.54
N GLN A 251 19.04 -7.66 -18.58
CA GLN A 251 18.52 -7.68 -17.22
C GLN A 251 17.26 -6.84 -17.10
N PRO A 252 16.29 -7.24 -16.28
CA PRO A 252 15.14 -6.40 -15.98
C PRO A 252 15.56 -5.04 -15.43
N PHE A 253 14.80 -4.00 -15.70
CA PHE A 253 14.99 -2.73 -15.02
C PHE A 253 14.92 -2.96 -13.49
N ARG A 254 15.73 -2.20 -12.75
CA ARG A 254 15.71 -2.28 -11.30
C ARG A 254 14.29 -2.07 -10.78
N GLU A 255 13.81 -2.98 -9.94
CA GLU A 255 12.51 -2.86 -9.29
C GLU A 255 12.64 -2.38 -7.85
N ARG A 256 11.67 -1.58 -7.43
CA ARG A 256 11.42 -1.25 -6.03
C ARG A 256 9.99 -1.60 -5.68
N VAL A 257 9.81 -2.43 -4.67
CA VAL A 257 8.51 -2.71 -4.06
C VAL A 257 8.37 -1.78 -2.85
N VAL A 258 7.36 -0.92 -2.89
CA VAL A 258 7.18 0.19 -1.93
C VAL A 258 5.79 0.09 -1.32
N LEU A 259 5.72 -0.29 -0.05
CA LEU A 259 4.49 -0.36 0.73
C LEU A 259 4.40 0.89 1.62
N PHE A 260 3.32 1.64 1.44
CA PHE A 260 2.96 2.76 2.32
C PHE A 260 1.96 2.27 3.36
N GLN A 261 2.27 2.46 4.64
CA GLN A 261 1.43 1.99 5.74
C GLN A 261 1.29 3.06 6.82
N GLN A 262 0.08 3.25 7.32
CA GLN A 262 -0.23 4.05 8.49
C GLN A 262 -0.35 3.13 9.70
N VAL A 263 0.59 3.24 10.65
CA VAL A 263 0.64 2.41 11.87
C VAL A 263 0.34 3.30 13.07
N PRO A 264 -0.93 3.43 13.51
CA PRO A 264 -1.35 4.32 14.59
C PRO A 264 -1.13 3.69 15.97
N TYR A 265 0.10 3.24 16.25
CA TYR A 265 0.46 2.71 17.56
C TYR A 265 0.34 3.78 18.65
N ALA A 266 -0.15 3.40 19.81
CA ALA A 266 -0.29 4.27 20.95
C ALA A 266 0.29 3.62 22.22
N CYS A 267 0.88 4.46 23.08
CA CYS A 267 1.35 4.09 24.40
C CYS A 267 0.31 4.54 25.43
N ARG A 268 -0.05 3.66 26.38
CA ARG A 268 -1.12 3.94 27.34
C ARG A 268 -0.59 4.13 28.74
N ASP A 269 -1.33 4.92 29.54
CA ASP A 269 -1.09 5.06 30.97
C ASP A 269 -1.67 3.86 31.77
N ALA A 270 -1.49 3.88 33.08
CA ALA A 270 -2.01 2.83 33.97
C ALA A 270 -3.54 2.71 33.98
N ASN A 271 -4.27 3.70 33.46
CA ASN A 271 -5.73 3.70 33.34
C ASN A 271 -6.19 3.28 31.93
N GLY A 272 -5.26 2.90 31.05
CA GLY A 272 -5.54 2.52 29.68
C GLY A 272 -5.75 3.68 28.71
N LYS A 273 -5.56 4.93 29.14
CA LYS A 273 -5.70 6.12 28.27
C LYS A 273 -4.44 6.35 27.46
N ILE A 274 -4.60 6.74 26.19
CA ILE A 274 -3.49 7.13 25.33
C ILE A 274 -2.72 8.30 25.97
N LYS A 275 -1.41 8.16 26.10
CA LYS A 275 -0.51 9.23 26.53
C LYS A 275 -0.40 10.29 25.45
N THR A 276 -0.43 11.57 25.84
CA THR A 276 -0.34 12.69 24.89
C THR A 276 0.73 13.69 25.28
N ASN A 277 1.32 14.32 24.26
CA ASN A 277 2.17 15.49 24.40
C ASN A 277 1.34 16.74 24.73
N PRO A 278 1.97 17.86 25.15
CA PRO A 278 1.24 19.11 25.41
C PRO A 278 0.48 19.68 24.20
N ASP A 279 0.88 19.34 22.98
CA ASP A 279 0.21 19.72 21.73
C ASP A 279 -0.95 18.80 21.34
N GLY A 280 -1.21 17.76 22.15
CA GLY A 280 -2.27 16.78 21.93
C GLY A 280 -1.87 15.56 21.09
N THR A 281 -0.70 15.54 20.47
CA THR A 281 -0.20 14.38 19.73
C THR A 281 0.12 13.22 20.68
N TRP A 282 0.11 11.98 20.16
CA TRP A 282 0.37 10.81 21.00
C TRP A 282 1.83 10.69 21.43
N ALA A 283 2.03 10.39 22.69
CA ALA A 283 3.34 10.28 23.32
C ALA A 283 3.70 8.86 23.71
N CYS A 284 4.98 8.48 23.50
CA CYS A 284 5.58 7.28 24.06
C CYS A 284 6.86 7.64 24.82
N GLY A 285 7.00 7.15 26.04
CA GLY A 285 8.22 7.24 26.84
C GLY A 285 9.26 6.20 26.41
N PRO A 286 10.48 6.27 26.96
CA PRO A 286 11.55 5.33 26.61
C PRO A 286 11.25 3.86 26.95
N ASP A 287 10.49 3.63 27.99
CA ASP A 287 10.13 2.30 28.52
C ASP A 287 8.72 1.85 28.12
N ASP A 288 8.04 2.65 27.31
CA ASP A 288 6.69 2.33 26.87
C ASP A 288 6.75 1.39 25.66
N VAL A 289 5.69 0.58 25.50
CA VAL A 289 5.45 -0.24 24.31
C VAL A 289 4.20 0.28 23.61
N GLY A 290 4.36 0.66 22.36
CA GLY A 290 3.27 1.11 21.49
C GLY A 290 2.52 -0.08 20.89
N GLU A 291 1.21 -0.10 21.05
CA GLU A 291 0.35 -1.17 20.55
C GLU A 291 -0.84 -0.61 19.78
N ILE A 292 -1.51 -1.47 19.01
CA ILE A 292 -2.83 -1.19 18.44
C ILE A 292 -3.81 -2.18 19.07
N THR A 293 -4.60 -1.67 20.02
CA THR A 293 -5.45 -2.49 20.89
C THR A 293 -6.91 -2.06 20.91
N ASP A 294 -7.19 -0.81 20.58
CA ASP A 294 -8.52 -0.26 20.61
C ASP A 294 -8.90 0.35 19.26
N TYR A 295 -10.11 0.04 18.83
CA TYR A 295 -10.61 0.50 17.54
C TYR A 295 -11.04 1.98 17.59
N GLY A 296 -11.77 2.35 18.65
CA GLY A 296 -12.45 3.63 18.75
C GLY A 296 -11.50 4.83 18.85
N ASP A 297 -10.45 4.71 19.64
CA ASP A 297 -9.50 5.80 19.90
C ASP A 297 -8.26 5.80 18.99
N GLN A 298 -8.01 4.69 18.25
CA GLN A 298 -6.85 4.57 17.36
C GLN A 298 -7.19 4.59 15.87
N LEU A 299 -8.35 4.07 15.46
CA LEU A 299 -8.74 3.89 14.06
C LEU A 299 -9.96 4.72 13.65
N GLY A 300 -10.64 5.36 14.59
CA GLY A 300 -11.82 6.17 14.34
C GLY A 300 -11.57 7.36 13.41
N PHE A 301 -12.65 7.95 12.93
CA PHE A 301 -12.59 9.15 12.09
C PHE A 301 -11.77 10.26 12.76
N GLY A 302 -10.85 10.86 12.01
CA GLY A 302 -10.04 11.98 12.48
C GLY A 302 -8.93 11.62 13.48
N THR A 303 -8.61 10.35 13.70
CA THR A 303 -7.55 9.94 14.68
C THR A 303 -6.13 9.99 14.10
N TRP A 304 -5.96 9.79 12.78
CA TRP A 304 -4.63 9.69 12.16
C TRP A 304 -3.80 10.98 12.31
N ALA A 305 -4.32 12.11 11.86
CA ALA A 305 -3.57 13.37 11.93
C ALA A 305 -3.22 13.79 13.38
N PRO A 306 -4.17 13.73 14.35
CA PRO A 306 -3.86 14.00 15.76
C PRO A 306 -2.89 13.00 16.40
N SER A 307 -2.77 11.78 15.85
CA SER A 307 -1.80 10.81 16.39
C SER A 307 -0.35 11.31 16.34
N GLY A 308 -0.04 12.20 15.40
CA GLY A 308 1.34 12.67 15.17
C GLY A 308 2.25 11.57 14.60
N ARG A 309 1.68 10.45 14.13
CA ARG A 309 2.41 9.37 13.47
C ARG A 309 2.67 9.70 12.01
N TYR A 310 3.59 9.00 11.41
CA TYR A 310 4.04 9.21 10.03
C TYR A 310 3.76 7.96 9.20
N THR A 311 3.44 8.16 7.92
CA THR A 311 3.36 7.06 6.96
C THR A 311 4.73 6.42 6.81
N SER A 312 4.79 5.10 7.05
CA SER A 312 6.00 4.32 6.85
C SER A 312 6.14 3.86 5.39
N ILE A 313 7.38 3.67 4.98
CA ILE A 313 7.74 3.02 3.72
C ILE A 313 8.49 1.74 4.06
N ASN A 314 7.92 0.59 3.75
CA ASN A 314 8.51 -0.72 4.06
C ASN A 314 8.95 -0.83 5.53
N GLY A 315 8.18 -0.24 6.45
CA GLY A 315 8.42 -0.23 7.88
C GLY A 315 9.26 0.95 8.40
N ASP A 316 9.99 1.63 7.55
CA ASP A 316 10.83 2.77 7.94
C ASP A 316 10.10 4.12 7.84
N ILE A 317 10.40 5.02 8.75
CA ILE A 317 9.94 6.41 8.73
C ILE A 317 11.06 7.32 8.21
N LEU A 318 10.73 8.15 7.21
CA LEU A 318 11.66 9.06 6.54
C LEU A 318 12.94 8.35 6.04
N PRO A 319 12.82 7.22 5.36
CA PRO A 319 13.98 6.47 4.91
C PRO A 319 14.65 7.10 3.69
N ARG A 320 15.82 6.55 3.35
CA ARG A 320 16.53 6.85 2.11
C ARG A 320 16.57 5.64 1.19
N PHE A 321 16.21 5.85 -0.05
CA PHE A 321 16.42 4.87 -1.12
C PHE A 321 17.82 5.06 -1.71
N ASP A 322 18.64 4.02 -1.65
CA ASP A 322 19.98 3.99 -2.25
C ASP A 322 20.00 3.18 -3.55
N GLY A 323 21.10 3.32 -4.29
CA GLY A 323 21.40 2.53 -5.48
C GLY A 323 20.70 2.97 -6.75
N ALA A 324 19.95 4.08 -6.77
CA ALA A 324 19.54 4.73 -8.00
C ALA A 324 20.77 5.32 -8.71
N VAL A 325 20.76 5.30 -10.05
CA VAL A 325 21.87 5.80 -10.89
C VAL A 325 21.28 6.74 -11.93
N ALA A 326 21.91 7.90 -12.12
CA ALA A 326 21.47 8.89 -13.09
C ALA A 326 21.33 8.28 -14.50
N GLY A 327 20.20 8.54 -15.14
CA GLY A 327 19.86 8.04 -16.47
C GLY A 327 19.40 6.57 -16.52
N ARG A 328 19.46 5.81 -15.44
CA ARG A 328 18.91 4.46 -15.45
C ARG A 328 17.42 4.47 -15.16
N ILE A 329 16.68 3.61 -15.87
CA ILE A 329 15.26 3.42 -15.66
C ILE A 329 15.07 2.47 -14.48
N GLU A 330 14.19 2.83 -13.54
CA GLU A 330 13.73 1.98 -12.46
C GLU A 330 12.22 1.77 -12.57
N ARG A 331 11.71 0.59 -12.19
CA ARG A 331 10.29 0.30 -11.99
C ARG A 331 9.95 0.43 -10.51
N TRP A 332 9.06 1.34 -10.18
CA TRP A 332 8.53 1.52 -8.83
C TRP A 332 7.15 0.91 -8.75
N ARG A 333 7.01 -0.11 -7.90
CA ARG A 333 5.75 -0.78 -7.59
C ARG A 333 5.23 -0.20 -6.29
N ASN A 334 4.41 0.83 -6.40
CA ASN A 334 3.87 1.56 -5.28
C ASN A 334 2.57 0.92 -4.84
N LEU A 335 2.45 0.58 -3.56
CA LEU A 335 1.31 -0.07 -2.95
C LEU A 335 0.85 0.71 -1.72
N HIS A 336 -0.39 1.17 -1.69
CA HIS A 336 -1.00 1.75 -0.50
C HIS A 336 -1.62 0.63 0.34
N ALA A 337 -0.84 0.11 1.28
CA ALA A 337 -1.21 -0.95 2.20
C ALA A 337 -1.66 -0.42 3.58
N GLY A 338 -2.12 0.83 3.63
CA GLY A 338 -2.65 1.48 4.83
C GLY A 338 -4.17 1.45 4.88
N ILE A 339 -4.70 1.84 6.03
CA ILE A 339 -6.15 1.84 6.30
C ILE A 339 -6.84 3.14 5.90
N ARG A 340 -6.10 4.23 5.91
CA ARG A 340 -6.54 5.62 5.66
C ARG A 340 -5.42 6.42 5.03
N ASP A 341 -5.66 7.70 4.83
CA ASP A 341 -4.75 8.66 4.23
C ASP A 341 -4.76 8.61 2.70
N THR A 342 -4.60 9.74 2.07
CA THR A 342 -4.42 9.83 0.62
C THR A 342 -2.97 10.20 0.35
N ILE A 343 -2.27 9.45 -0.47
CA ILE A 343 -0.88 9.75 -0.82
C ILE A 343 -0.84 10.28 -2.25
N ARG A 344 -0.31 11.47 -2.43
CA ARG A 344 0.03 12.02 -3.74
C ARG A 344 1.55 12.03 -3.91
N LEU A 345 2.08 10.91 -4.38
CA LEU A 345 3.51 10.63 -4.47
C LEU A 345 4.20 11.51 -5.52
N GLN A 346 5.20 12.27 -5.09
CA GLN A 346 6.04 13.10 -5.95
C GLN A 346 7.53 12.90 -5.63
N PHE A 347 8.36 13.07 -6.67
CA PHE A 347 9.83 13.10 -6.54
C PHE A 347 10.32 14.47 -6.98
N VAL A 348 11.01 15.19 -6.09
CA VAL A 348 11.46 16.56 -6.34
C VAL A 348 12.96 16.66 -6.08
N PRO A 349 13.76 17.32 -6.93
CA PRO A 349 15.18 17.50 -6.68
C PRO A 349 15.42 18.16 -5.30
N MET A 350 16.44 17.70 -4.59
CA MET A 350 16.85 18.26 -3.30
C MET A 350 18.08 19.14 -3.46
N ARG A 351 18.16 20.24 -2.70
CA ARG A 351 19.35 21.11 -2.66
C ARG A 351 20.57 20.31 -2.19
N ALA A 352 21.71 20.51 -2.84
CA ALA A 352 22.97 19.87 -2.45
C ALA A 352 23.42 20.23 -1.01
N SER A 353 23.01 21.40 -0.51
CA SER A 353 23.30 21.85 0.87
C SER A 353 22.30 21.34 1.91
N ALA A 354 21.24 20.64 1.49
CA ALA A 354 20.26 20.09 2.42
C ALA A 354 20.88 18.97 3.25
N ASN A 355 20.63 18.99 4.56
CA ASN A 355 21.02 17.88 5.44
C ASN A 355 19.84 16.95 5.68
N PRO A 356 19.86 15.72 5.15
CA PRO A 356 18.78 14.76 5.38
C PRO A 356 18.53 14.42 6.86
N LEU A 357 19.56 14.54 7.71
CA LEU A 357 19.39 14.33 9.16
C LEU A 357 18.55 15.44 9.80
N SER A 358 18.74 16.71 9.39
CA SER A 358 17.96 17.82 9.92
C SER A 358 16.46 17.69 9.63
N LEU A 359 16.11 16.93 8.63
CA LEU A 359 14.76 16.60 8.27
C LEU A 359 14.07 15.68 9.28
N ARG A 360 14.81 14.73 9.85
CA ARG A 360 14.31 13.85 10.91
C ARG A 360 14.03 14.58 12.23
N GLU A 361 14.59 15.76 12.38
CA GLU A 361 14.42 16.66 13.53
C GLU A 361 13.44 17.80 13.24
N ALA A 362 13.04 18.00 11.98
CA ALA A 362 12.18 19.12 11.59
C ALA A 362 10.76 18.93 12.12
N VAL A 363 10.35 19.83 13.00
CA VAL A 363 8.98 19.90 13.53
C VAL A 363 8.00 20.38 12.45
N ASP A 364 8.48 21.19 11.48
CA ASP A 364 7.69 21.71 10.37
C ASP A 364 8.21 21.17 9.04
N HIS A 365 7.69 20.01 8.64
CA HIS A 365 8.05 19.36 7.38
C HIS A 365 7.69 20.20 6.16
N ALA A 366 6.55 20.88 6.16
CA ALA A 366 6.14 21.71 5.04
C ALA A 366 7.13 22.85 4.77
N LYS A 367 7.65 23.47 5.85
CA LYS A 367 8.70 24.49 5.76
C LYS A 367 10.02 23.92 5.28
N TRP A 368 10.43 22.76 5.82
CA TRP A 368 11.65 22.09 5.40
C TRP A 368 11.61 21.73 3.92
N ILE A 369 10.49 21.15 3.45
CA ILE A 369 10.25 20.84 2.04
C ILE A 369 10.38 22.10 1.17
N GLY A 370 9.73 23.21 1.56
CA GLY A 370 9.77 24.47 0.83
C GLY A 370 11.18 25.07 0.71
N GLN A 371 12.07 24.77 1.66
CA GLN A 371 13.45 25.27 1.68
C GLN A 371 14.42 24.36 0.91
N ASN A 372 14.20 23.05 0.89
CA ASN A 372 15.18 22.07 0.46
C ASN A 372 14.77 21.26 -0.77
N CYS A 373 13.48 21.05 -1.02
CA CYS A 373 12.99 20.34 -2.21
C CYS A 373 12.64 21.39 -3.27
N VAL A 374 13.45 21.48 -4.31
CA VAL A 374 13.43 22.62 -5.24
C VAL A 374 13.27 22.18 -6.69
N GLY A 375 12.48 22.93 -7.45
CA GLY A 375 12.17 22.62 -8.84
C GLY A 375 10.84 21.89 -9.01
N ASP A 376 10.57 21.51 -10.25
CA ASP A 376 9.34 20.79 -10.60
C ASP A 376 9.43 19.31 -10.21
N PRO A 377 8.30 18.68 -9.85
CA PRO A 377 8.25 17.25 -9.64
C PRO A 377 8.67 16.49 -10.91
N LEU A 378 9.49 15.45 -10.73
CA LEU A 378 9.87 14.56 -11.82
C LEU A 378 8.63 13.86 -12.39
N PRO A 379 8.58 13.67 -13.71
CA PRO A 379 7.54 12.85 -14.32
C PRO A 379 7.70 11.39 -13.92
N GLN A 380 6.56 10.76 -13.67
CA GLN A 380 6.39 9.34 -13.44
C GLN A 380 5.58 8.79 -14.61
N TRP A 381 6.00 7.67 -15.17
CA TRP A 381 5.30 7.02 -16.28
C TRP A 381 4.59 5.78 -15.76
N GLU A 382 3.31 5.93 -15.47
CA GLU A 382 2.47 4.86 -14.93
C GLU A 382 2.15 3.87 -16.04
N ILE A 383 2.63 2.63 -15.88
CA ILE A 383 2.49 1.54 -16.85
C ILE A 383 1.35 0.58 -16.49
N ALA A 384 0.95 0.55 -15.22
CA ALA A 384 -0.11 -0.30 -14.72
C ALA A 384 -0.74 0.29 -13.45
N THR A 385 -2.01 0.04 -13.25
CA THR A 385 -2.72 0.23 -11.98
C THR A 385 -3.35 -1.09 -11.54
N ASP A 386 -3.39 -1.34 -10.23
CA ASP A 386 -3.99 -2.53 -9.61
C ASP A 386 -3.50 -3.85 -10.22
N GLY A 387 -2.22 -3.88 -10.66
CA GLY A 387 -1.58 -5.03 -11.29
C GLY A 387 -1.88 -5.20 -12.79
N LEU A 388 -2.67 -4.30 -13.39
CA LEU A 388 -3.17 -4.44 -14.76
C LEU A 388 -2.51 -3.42 -15.69
N THR A 389 -1.77 -3.90 -16.69
CA THR A 389 -1.03 -3.07 -17.64
C THR A 389 -1.96 -2.21 -18.49
N HIS A 390 -1.64 -0.93 -18.63
CA HIS A 390 -2.38 0.03 -19.45
C HIS A 390 -2.14 -0.17 -20.93
N ALA A 391 -3.10 0.24 -21.77
CA ALA A 391 -2.94 0.28 -23.23
C ALA A 391 -2.00 1.41 -23.69
N GLN A 392 -1.76 2.39 -22.82
CA GLN A 392 -0.86 3.52 -23.03
C GLN A 392 -0.21 3.90 -21.70
N ILE A 393 1.07 4.21 -21.71
CA ILE A 393 1.78 4.69 -20.53
C ILE A 393 1.32 6.11 -20.21
N ILE A 394 0.87 6.34 -18.98
CA ILE A 394 0.32 7.63 -18.56
C ILE A 394 1.41 8.44 -17.85
N ARG A 395 1.73 9.63 -18.39
CA ARG A 395 2.67 10.55 -17.75
C ARG A 395 1.97 11.31 -16.62
N LYS A 396 2.48 11.20 -15.40
CA LYS A 396 2.01 11.92 -14.21
C LYS A 396 3.14 12.69 -13.55
N THR A 397 2.83 13.80 -12.88
CA THR A 397 3.77 14.55 -11.99
C THR A 397 3.49 14.31 -10.52
N GLY A 398 2.47 13.51 -10.22
CA GLY A 398 2.12 13.02 -8.90
C GLY A 398 1.17 11.85 -9.06
N VAL A 399 1.55 10.69 -8.55
CA VAL A 399 0.72 9.48 -8.54
C VAL A 399 -0.15 9.53 -7.30
N VAL A 400 -1.46 9.46 -7.48
CA VAL A 400 -2.41 9.41 -6.36
C VAL A 400 -2.65 7.96 -5.98
N LEU A 401 -2.45 7.66 -4.70
CA LEU A 401 -2.67 6.36 -4.10
C LEU A 401 -3.73 6.49 -3.00
N GLN A 402 -4.88 5.90 -3.23
CA GLN A 402 -5.92 5.71 -2.22
C GLN A 402 -5.71 4.36 -1.52
N PRO A 403 -6.25 4.10 -0.33
CA PRO A 403 -6.17 2.80 0.31
C PRO A 403 -6.54 1.65 -0.66
N GLY A 404 -5.68 0.65 -0.76
CA GLY A 404 -5.82 -0.48 -1.68
C GLY A 404 -5.27 -0.27 -3.09
N TYR A 405 -4.91 0.94 -3.51
CA TYR A 405 -4.35 1.21 -4.84
C TYR A 405 -2.94 0.64 -4.99
N ARG A 406 -2.66 0.18 -6.20
CA ARG A 406 -1.31 -0.15 -6.67
C ARG A 406 -1.04 0.64 -7.95
N SER A 407 0.16 1.15 -8.06
CA SER A 407 0.64 1.86 -9.26
C SER A 407 2.06 1.43 -9.58
N ASP A 408 2.25 0.88 -10.76
CA ASP A 408 3.57 0.58 -11.29
C ASP A 408 4.02 1.71 -12.20
N SER A 409 5.11 2.38 -11.84
CA SER A 409 5.64 3.53 -12.59
C SER A 409 7.09 3.31 -13.01
N LEU A 410 7.42 3.73 -14.21
CA LEU A 410 8.82 3.87 -14.64
C LEU A 410 9.35 5.24 -14.21
N MET A 411 10.51 5.23 -13.60
CA MET A 411 11.20 6.41 -13.09
C MET A 411 12.57 6.57 -13.76
N VAL A 412 12.93 7.80 -14.07
CA VAL A 412 14.27 8.18 -14.51
C VAL A 412 14.72 9.39 -13.71
N PHE A 413 15.78 9.23 -12.96
CA PHE A 413 16.44 10.34 -12.28
C PHE A 413 17.45 10.96 -13.26
N PRO A 414 17.26 12.22 -13.70
CA PRO A 414 18.05 12.77 -14.80
C PRO A 414 19.49 13.10 -14.41
N SER A 415 19.78 13.30 -13.13
CA SER A 415 21.11 13.67 -12.63
C SER A 415 21.41 13.03 -11.28
N ALA A 416 22.71 12.91 -10.98
CA ALA A 416 23.17 12.51 -9.65
C ALA A 416 22.80 13.56 -8.60
N GLY A 417 22.56 13.13 -7.35
CA GLY A 417 22.18 13.97 -6.24
C GLY A 417 21.09 13.32 -5.39
N ASP A 418 20.58 14.08 -4.44
CA ASP A 418 19.49 13.61 -3.60
C ASP A 418 18.14 14.18 -4.11
N TYR A 419 17.07 13.41 -3.96
CA TYR A 419 15.72 13.79 -4.31
C TYR A 419 14.79 13.56 -3.12
N CYS A 420 13.86 14.48 -2.91
CA CYS A 420 12.79 14.34 -1.92
C CYS A 420 11.71 13.39 -2.45
N VAL A 421 11.25 12.48 -1.61
CA VAL A 421 10.02 11.71 -1.83
C VAL A 421 8.93 12.38 -1.00
N ILE A 422 7.93 12.94 -1.67
CA ILE A 422 6.94 13.83 -1.05
C ILE A 422 5.55 13.23 -1.22
N ASP A 423 4.78 13.29 -0.16
CA ASP A 423 3.34 13.28 -0.22
C ASP A 423 2.88 14.72 -0.42
N ALA A 424 2.37 15.03 -1.60
CA ALA A 424 1.97 16.38 -1.97
C ALA A 424 0.60 16.71 -1.35
N SER A 425 0.35 18.03 -1.16
CA SER A 425 -0.94 18.48 -0.65
C SER A 425 -2.11 18.03 -1.53
N VAL A 426 -3.19 17.64 -0.87
CA VAL A 426 -4.43 17.19 -1.49
C VAL A 426 -5.58 18.07 -0.99
N PRO A 427 -6.50 18.52 -1.87
CA PRO A 427 -7.68 19.22 -1.43
C PRO A 427 -8.65 18.26 -0.72
N ALA A 428 -9.53 18.79 0.12
CA ALA A 428 -10.53 18.00 0.85
C ALA A 428 -11.35 17.06 -0.05
N SER A 429 -11.68 17.49 -1.27
CA SER A 429 -12.42 16.69 -2.25
C SER A 429 -11.63 15.50 -2.82
N GLY A 430 -10.30 15.50 -2.69
CA GLY A 430 -9.43 14.42 -3.15
C GLY A 430 -8.91 13.53 -2.01
N SER A 431 -9.24 13.85 -0.76
CA SER A 431 -8.78 13.12 0.42
C SER A 431 -9.85 12.14 0.93
N VAL A 432 -9.40 10.96 1.38
CA VAL A 432 -10.27 9.99 2.06
C VAL A 432 -10.77 10.49 3.41
N SER A 433 -10.07 11.43 4.04
CA SER A 433 -10.48 12.04 5.30
C SER A 433 -11.53 13.14 5.12
N SER A 434 -11.79 13.57 3.89
CA SER A 434 -12.59 14.75 3.55
C SER A 434 -12.04 16.06 4.11
N ASP A 435 -10.78 16.08 4.56
CA ASP A 435 -10.02 17.23 4.99
C ASP A 435 -8.88 17.52 4.01
N ALA A 436 -8.52 18.79 3.88
CA ALA A 436 -7.36 19.15 3.07
C ALA A 436 -6.06 18.72 3.77
N GLU A 437 -5.20 18.05 3.03
CA GLU A 437 -3.93 17.53 3.54
C GLU A 437 -2.75 18.42 3.11
N SER A 438 -1.87 18.71 4.04
CA SER A 438 -0.65 19.47 3.77
C SER A 438 0.48 18.55 3.29
N ARG A 439 1.44 19.11 2.54
CA ARG A 439 2.63 18.37 2.10
C ARG A 439 3.37 17.76 3.26
N ARG A 440 3.75 16.48 3.10
CA ARG A 440 4.60 15.74 4.04
C ARG A 440 5.80 15.14 3.32
N LEU A 441 6.89 14.94 4.02
CA LEU A 441 7.99 14.16 3.50
C LEU A 441 7.79 12.69 3.85
N LEU A 442 8.01 11.82 2.85
CA LEU A 442 7.98 10.37 3.00
C LEU A 442 9.39 9.78 3.09
N GLY A 443 10.39 10.42 2.45
CA GLY A 443 11.75 9.95 2.44
C GLY A 443 12.61 10.69 1.42
N THR A 444 13.76 10.13 1.09
CA THR A 444 14.69 10.67 0.08
C THR A 444 15.21 9.57 -0.84
N VAL A 445 15.62 9.93 -2.06
CA VAL A 445 16.35 9.03 -2.98
C VAL A 445 17.75 9.58 -3.17
N ARG A 446 18.77 8.76 -2.98
CA ARG A 446 20.15 9.07 -3.36
C ARG A 446 20.47 8.47 -4.71
N VAL A 447 20.83 9.34 -5.66
CA VAL A 447 21.15 8.98 -7.04
C VAL A 447 22.65 9.09 -7.24
N ALA A 448 23.29 7.97 -7.56
CA ALA A 448 24.71 7.92 -7.89
C ALA A 448 24.99 8.51 -9.29
N PRO A 449 26.23 8.93 -9.55
CA PRO A 449 26.65 9.33 -10.88
C PRO A 449 26.40 8.25 -11.94
N GLY A 450 25.96 8.67 -13.12
CA GLY A 450 25.69 7.82 -14.29
C GLY A 450 25.56 8.71 -15.53
N ASP A 451 24.92 8.19 -16.56
CA ASP A 451 24.69 8.92 -17.81
C ASP A 451 23.55 9.91 -17.62
N ALA A 452 23.90 11.16 -17.28
CA ALA A 452 22.90 12.20 -17.05
C ALA A 452 22.01 12.42 -18.29
N VAL A 453 20.70 12.54 -18.06
CA VAL A 453 19.72 12.78 -19.13
C VAL A 453 19.51 14.29 -19.27
N GLY A 454 20.06 14.86 -20.37
CA GLY A 454 19.76 16.23 -20.77
C GLY A 454 18.49 16.30 -21.62
N GLY A 455 17.68 17.34 -21.42
CA GLY A 455 16.47 17.57 -22.22
C GLY A 455 15.25 16.78 -21.77
N ASP A 456 14.42 16.35 -22.72
CA ASP A 456 13.16 15.69 -22.45
C ASP A 456 13.35 14.24 -21.98
N ILE A 457 13.03 13.98 -20.70
CA ILE A 457 13.11 12.66 -20.09
C ILE A 457 12.11 11.69 -20.74
N GLY A 458 10.94 12.17 -21.20
CA GLY A 458 9.95 11.33 -21.89
C GLY A 458 10.48 10.82 -23.24
N ALA A 459 11.11 11.67 -24.02
CA ALA A 459 11.76 11.27 -25.27
C ALA A 459 12.93 10.31 -25.01
N TYR A 460 13.65 10.48 -23.89
CA TYR A 460 14.68 9.52 -23.48
C TYR A 460 14.07 8.15 -23.17
N LEU A 461 13.04 8.10 -22.32
CA LEU A 461 12.35 6.85 -21.96
C LEU A 461 11.80 6.14 -23.19
N GLN A 462 11.14 6.88 -24.09
CA GLN A 462 10.59 6.31 -25.33
C GLN A 462 11.68 5.64 -26.17
N ARG A 463 12.83 6.29 -26.37
CA ARG A 463 13.96 5.69 -27.10
C ARG A 463 14.44 4.41 -26.45
N GLN A 464 14.59 4.39 -25.10
CA GLN A 464 15.05 3.20 -24.39
C GLN A 464 14.05 2.03 -24.52
N LEU A 465 12.75 2.29 -24.45
CA LEU A 465 11.72 1.26 -24.64
C LEU A 465 11.65 0.76 -26.09
N VAL A 466 11.81 1.66 -27.07
CA VAL A 466 11.90 1.29 -28.51
C VAL A 466 13.13 0.42 -28.77
N GLU A 467 14.29 0.76 -28.20
CA GLU A 467 15.49 -0.07 -28.29
C GLU A 467 15.29 -1.45 -27.63
N ALA A 468 14.65 -1.48 -26.46
CA ALA A 468 14.31 -2.73 -25.78
C ALA A 468 13.37 -3.60 -26.65
N ALA A 469 12.33 -3.00 -27.23
CA ALA A 469 11.44 -3.70 -28.15
C ALA A 469 12.19 -4.25 -29.37
N GLY A 470 13.09 -3.45 -29.96
CA GLY A 470 13.93 -3.88 -31.08
C GLY A 470 14.82 -5.09 -30.77
N ARG A 471 15.24 -5.23 -29.51
CA ARG A 471 16.13 -6.32 -29.05
C ARG A 471 15.39 -7.55 -28.57
N TRP A 472 14.31 -7.36 -27.82
CA TRP A 472 13.71 -8.43 -27.00
C TRP A 472 12.37 -8.94 -27.52
N MET A 473 11.69 -8.18 -28.41
CA MET A 473 10.44 -8.64 -28.97
C MET A 473 10.66 -9.66 -30.11
N PRO A 474 9.81 -10.70 -30.22
CA PRO A 474 9.81 -11.62 -31.35
C PRO A 474 9.61 -10.89 -32.69
N ASP A 475 10.22 -11.39 -33.76
CA ASP A 475 10.23 -10.73 -35.07
C ASP A 475 8.84 -10.48 -35.66
N ASP A 476 7.88 -11.38 -35.38
CA ASP A 476 6.50 -11.31 -35.85
C ASP A 476 5.65 -10.22 -35.17
N VAL A 477 6.09 -9.69 -34.01
CA VAL A 477 5.40 -8.60 -33.30
C VAL A 477 6.25 -7.34 -33.09
N LYS A 478 7.55 -7.44 -33.30
CA LYS A 478 8.52 -6.36 -33.08
C LYS A 478 8.12 -5.06 -33.74
N THR A 479 7.78 -5.12 -35.04
CA THR A 479 7.40 -3.94 -35.83
C THR A 479 6.17 -3.25 -35.23
N ARG A 480 5.16 -4.02 -34.80
CA ARG A 480 3.97 -3.49 -34.15
C ARG A 480 4.31 -2.83 -32.82
N VAL A 481 5.05 -3.50 -31.94
CA VAL A 481 5.40 -2.97 -30.62
C VAL A 481 6.24 -1.69 -30.73
N VAL A 482 7.21 -1.65 -31.66
CA VAL A 482 8.01 -0.45 -31.92
C VAL A 482 7.12 0.70 -32.41
N ALA A 483 6.21 0.43 -33.36
CA ALA A 483 5.28 1.45 -33.86
C ALA A 483 4.34 1.97 -32.77
N ASP A 484 3.83 1.10 -31.91
CA ASP A 484 2.98 1.46 -30.78
C ASP A 484 3.73 2.36 -29.78
N LEU A 485 4.98 2.02 -29.42
CA LEU A 485 5.81 2.83 -28.54
C LEU A 485 6.14 4.22 -29.14
N LEU A 486 6.39 4.28 -30.44
CA LEU A 486 6.62 5.55 -31.16
C LEU A 486 5.33 6.39 -31.25
N ALA A 487 4.16 5.74 -31.26
CA ALA A 487 2.85 6.39 -31.27
C ALA A 487 2.38 6.71 -29.83
N ASP A 488 3.15 7.53 -29.12
CA ASP A 488 2.83 8.04 -27.77
C ASP A 488 2.83 6.96 -26.68
N LEU A 489 3.88 6.12 -26.67
CA LEU A 489 4.12 5.09 -25.65
C LEU A 489 2.95 4.10 -25.47
N ARG A 490 2.31 3.68 -26.55
CA ARG A 490 1.28 2.65 -26.51
C ARG A 490 1.87 1.29 -26.14
N THR A 491 1.14 0.55 -25.34
CA THR A 491 1.51 -0.75 -24.78
C THR A 491 0.43 -1.81 -25.03
N GLY A 492 -0.36 -1.64 -26.09
CA GLY A 492 -1.51 -2.49 -26.43
C GLY A 492 -1.18 -3.98 -26.56
N ALA A 493 0.06 -4.35 -26.90
CA ALA A 493 0.52 -5.72 -26.96
C ALA A 493 0.66 -6.41 -25.58
N PHE A 494 0.49 -5.67 -24.48
CA PHE A 494 0.71 -6.13 -23.10
C PHE A 494 -0.52 -5.98 -22.21
N VAL A 495 -1.64 -5.50 -22.75
CA VAL A 495 -2.89 -5.34 -21.99
C VAL A 495 -3.48 -6.71 -21.67
N PRO A 496 -3.78 -7.01 -20.39
CA PRO A 496 -4.25 -8.33 -20.01
C PRO A 496 -5.72 -8.61 -20.41
N HIS A 497 -6.55 -7.57 -20.47
CA HIS A 497 -7.98 -7.69 -20.77
C HIS A 497 -8.36 -6.79 -21.95
N ALA A 498 -9.15 -7.31 -22.89
CA ALA A 498 -9.71 -6.52 -23.97
C ALA A 498 -10.77 -5.55 -23.44
N GLN A 499 -10.87 -4.37 -24.05
CA GLN A 499 -11.91 -3.39 -23.73
C GLN A 499 -13.30 -3.99 -23.93
N ILE A 500 -14.28 -3.52 -23.15
CA ILE A 500 -15.67 -3.97 -23.21
C ILE A 500 -16.47 -3.01 -24.10
N THR A 501 -16.96 -3.52 -25.21
CA THR A 501 -17.78 -2.77 -26.16
C THR A 501 -19.26 -2.74 -25.75
N ASP A 502 -20.02 -1.77 -26.26
CA ASP A 502 -21.46 -1.68 -26.00
C ASP A 502 -22.22 -2.94 -26.46
N GLY A 503 -21.74 -3.59 -27.53
CA GLY A 503 -22.37 -4.79 -28.08
C GLY A 503 -22.19 -6.06 -27.25
N GLU A 504 -21.26 -6.05 -26.28
CA GLU A 504 -21.04 -7.16 -25.35
C GLU A 504 -21.92 -7.08 -24.10
N LEU A 505 -22.47 -5.90 -23.79
CA LEU A 505 -23.28 -5.71 -22.59
C LEU A 505 -24.51 -6.59 -22.59
N THR A 506 -24.74 -7.30 -21.49
CA THR A 506 -25.93 -8.11 -21.30
C THR A 506 -27.12 -7.18 -21.07
N PRO A 507 -28.18 -7.24 -21.92
CA PRO A 507 -29.33 -6.34 -21.80
C PRO A 507 -30.03 -6.46 -20.44
N GLY A 508 -30.27 -5.32 -19.78
CA GLY A 508 -31.01 -5.26 -18.52
C GLY A 508 -30.23 -5.64 -17.26
N SER A 509 -28.92 -5.89 -17.35
CA SER A 509 -28.08 -6.38 -16.24
C SER A 509 -27.28 -5.28 -15.51
N GLY A 510 -27.58 -4.01 -15.73
CA GLY A 510 -26.82 -2.91 -15.11
C GLY A 510 -26.93 -2.87 -13.58
N GLN A 511 -25.83 -2.55 -12.90
CA GLN A 511 -25.74 -2.51 -11.44
C GLN A 511 -25.59 -1.08 -10.92
N LYS A 512 -26.02 -0.87 -9.66
CA LYS A 512 -25.84 0.41 -8.96
C LYS A 512 -25.25 0.17 -7.57
N VAL A 513 -24.28 0.98 -7.20
CA VAL A 513 -23.70 1.03 -5.86
C VAL A 513 -23.68 2.48 -5.40
N GLU A 514 -24.19 2.73 -4.20
CA GLU A 514 -24.10 4.01 -3.52
C GLU A 514 -23.53 3.80 -2.13
N PHE A 515 -22.43 4.49 -1.82
CA PHE A 515 -21.89 4.56 -0.47
C PHE A 515 -22.55 5.71 0.30
N ASP A 516 -22.94 5.44 1.55
CA ASP A 516 -23.58 6.42 2.43
C ASP A 516 -23.13 6.25 3.88
N ILE A 517 -22.92 7.36 4.57
CA ILE A 517 -22.69 7.42 6.01
C ILE A 517 -23.80 8.30 6.60
N SER A 518 -24.78 7.67 7.23
CA SER A 518 -25.95 8.38 7.75
C SER A 518 -26.64 7.63 8.90
N GLY A 519 -27.55 8.29 9.56
CA GLY A 519 -28.35 7.74 10.65
C GLY A 519 -27.91 8.19 12.05
N ALA A 520 -28.72 7.84 13.05
CA ALA A 520 -28.44 8.05 14.47
C ALA A 520 -28.81 6.77 15.25
N PRO A 521 -27.87 5.93 15.66
CA PRO A 521 -26.41 6.08 15.51
C PRO A 521 -25.95 6.08 14.04
N VAL A 522 -24.75 6.62 13.80
CA VAL A 522 -24.12 6.62 12.49
C VAL A 522 -23.93 5.20 11.98
N GLN A 523 -24.29 4.97 10.72
CA GLN A 523 -24.16 3.68 10.03
C GLN A 523 -23.40 3.85 8.73
N PHE A 524 -22.56 2.90 8.40
CA PHE A 524 -21.83 2.77 7.14
C PHE A 524 -22.60 1.84 6.20
N LYS A 525 -22.96 2.31 5.02
CA LYS A 525 -23.97 1.66 4.19
C LYS A 525 -23.53 1.50 2.74
N VAL A 526 -24.04 0.43 2.14
CA VAL A 526 -24.09 0.23 0.69
C VAL A 526 -25.56 0.16 0.28
N ASN A 527 -25.97 1.02 -0.67
CA ASN A 527 -27.35 1.13 -1.12
C ASN A 527 -28.37 1.29 0.04
N GLY A 528 -28.03 2.16 1.00
CA GLY A 528 -28.87 2.52 2.13
C GLY A 528 -28.94 1.47 3.26
N LYS A 529 -28.17 0.38 3.19
CA LYS A 529 -28.16 -0.69 4.20
C LYS A 529 -26.73 -0.95 4.71
N PRO A 530 -26.53 -1.13 6.03
CA PRO A 530 -25.29 -1.66 6.55
C PRO A 530 -25.14 -3.14 6.16
N TYR A 531 -23.93 -3.66 6.27
CA TYR A 531 -23.64 -5.06 5.97
C TYR A 531 -24.54 -6.04 6.72
N ASP A 532 -25.10 -6.99 5.99
CA ASP A 532 -25.87 -8.11 6.47
C ASP A 532 -25.39 -9.38 5.76
N PRO A 533 -24.81 -10.35 6.47
CA PRO A 533 -24.27 -11.56 5.87
C PRO A 533 -25.33 -12.44 5.19
N ALA A 534 -26.61 -12.22 5.47
CA ALA A 534 -27.71 -12.93 4.82
C ALA A 534 -28.20 -12.28 3.51
N THR A 535 -27.68 -11.10 3.18
CA THR A 535 -28.09 -10.33 1.98
C THR A 535 -27.02 -10.42 0.91
N TYR A 536 -27.42 -10.86 -0.29
CA TYR A 536 -26.55 -11.04 -1.45
C TYR A 536 -26.96 -10.16 -2.61
N ARG A 537 -25.96 -9.72 -3.39
CA ARG A 537 -26.12 -9.22 -4.75
C ARG A 537 -25.85 -10.37 -5.69
N ASP A 538 -26.88 -10.84 -6.38
CA ASP A 538 -26.77 -11.94 -7.32
C ASP A 538 -26.33 -11.43 -8.70
N LEU A 539 -25.32 -12.05 -9.25
CA LEU A 539 -24.76 -11.84 -10.59
C LEU A 539 -24.78 -13.16 -11.36
N VAL A 540 -24.77 -13.11 -12.69
CA VAL A 540 -24.86 -14.31 -13.52
C VAL A 540 -23.54 -14.53 -14.24
N LEU A 541 -22.98 -15.74 -14.12
CA LEU A 541 -21.80 -16.14 -14.86
C LEU A 541 -22.04 -16.04 -16.38
N GLY A 542 -21.11 -15.41 -17.08
CA GLY A 542 -21.22 -15.13 -18.51
C GLY A 542 -21.80 -13.76 -18.84
N ASN A 543 -22.39 -13.05 -17.87
CA ASN A 543 -22.83 -11.68 -18.10
C ASN A 543 -21.66 -10.70 -18.22
N VAL A 544 -21.91 -9.66 -18.99
CA VAL A 544 -21.06 -8.46 -19.10
C VAL A 544 -21.91 -7.28 -18.66
N GLU A 545 -21.50 -6.60 -17.61
CA GLU A 545 -22.34 -5.61 -16.94
C GLU A 545 -21.70 -4.23 -16.84
N GLU A 546 -22.53 -3.20 -16.93
CA GLU A 546 -22.16 -1.83 -16.64
C GLU A 546 -22.64 -1.44 -15.24
N TRP A 547 -21.72 -0.94 -14.43
CA TRP A 547 -21.98 -0.53 -13.06
C TRP A 547 -21.90 0.98 -12.94
N THR A 548 -22.85 1.59 -12.23
CA THR A 548 -22.80 2.99 -11.82
C THR A 548 -22.53 3.05 -10.32
N ILE A 549 -21.41 3.66 -9.95
CA ILE A 549 -20.95 3.77 -8.57
C ILE A 549 -20.98 5.24 -8.16
N THR A 550 -21.58 5.54 -7.01
CA THR A 550 -21.78 6.89 -6.46
C THR A 550 -21.46 6.93 -4.97
N SER A 551 -21.28 8.13 -4.46
CA SER A 551 -21.20 8.40 -3.03
C SER A 551 -22.07 9.58 -2.63
N ALA A 552 -22.81 9.44 -1.53
CA ALA A 552 -23.78 10.43 -1.10
C ALA A 552 -23.15 11.66 -0.43
N ALA A 553 -22.16 11.47 0.46
CA ALA A 553 -21.65 12.55 1.30
C ALA A 553 -20.13 12.66 1.41
N ALA A 554 -19.41 11.54 1.54
CA ALA A 554 -17.95 11.49 1.69
C ALA A 554 -17.32 10.72 0.53
N SER A 555 -16.00 10.80 0.36
CA SER A 555 -15.29 10.06 -0.68
C SER A 555 -14.93 8.66 -0.18
N HIS A 556 -15.06 7.65 -1.05
CA HIS A 556 -14.80 6.24 -0.72
C HIS A 556 -14.07 5.53 -1.86
N PRO A 557 -12.98 4.78 -1.60
CA PRO A 557 -12.44 3.83 -2.56
C PRO A 557 -13.38 2.61 -2.64
N PHE A 558 -14.02 2.41 -3.79
CA PHE A 558 -14.80 1.20 -4.10
C PHE A 558 -13.84 0.08 -4.49
N HIS A 559 -13.99 -1.08 -3.89
CA HIS A 559 -13.29 -2.31 -4.27
C HIS A 559 -14.28 -3.45 -4.46
N ILE A 560 -13.98 -4.34 -5.40
CA ILE A 560 -14.71 -5.59 -5.63
C ILE A 560 -13.71 -6.73 -5.84
N HIS A 561 -13.97 -7.86 -5.19
CA HIS A 561 -13.13 -9.06 -5.28
C HIS A 561 -13.31 -9.78 -6.60
N VAL A 562 -12.37 -10.67 -6.93
CA VAL A 562 -12.37 -11.61 -8.05
C VAL A 562 -12.26 -10.95 -9.42
N ASN A 563 -13.25 -10.15 -9.81
CA ASN A 563 -13.37 -9.67 -11.19
C ASN A 563 -12.91 -8.21 -11.30
N PRO A 564 -11.85 -7.92 -12.06
CA PRO A 564 -11.48 -6.54 -12.36
C PRO A 564 -12.55 -5.88 -13.24
N PHE A 565 -12.53 -4.55 -13.26
CA PHE A 565 -13.41 -3.74 -14.08
C PHE A 565 -12.63 -2.74 -14.93
N GLU A 566 -13.18 -2.42 -16.11
CA GLU A 566 -12.71 -1.34 -16.96
C GLU A 566 -13.35 -0.02 -16.55
N ILE A 567 -12.56 1.05 -16.44
CA ILE A 567 -13.09 2.41 -16.28
C ILE A 567 -13.66 2.87 -17.61
N PHE A 568 -14.98 2.96 -17.69
CA PHE A 568 -15.64 3.41 -18.90
C PHE A 568 -15.77 4.94 -18.94
N LYS A 569 -16.26 5.56 -17.86
CA LYS A 569 -16.38 7.02 -17.71
C LYS A 569 -16.38 7.42 -16.24
N VAL A 570 -15.94 8.64 -15.96
CA VAL A 570 -16.15 9.30 -14.66
C VAL A 570 -16.84 10.66 -14.93
N LEU A 571 -18.12 10.73 -14.70
CA LEU A 571 -18.93 11.90 -15.04
C LEU A 571 -19.11 12.81 -13.83
N ASP A 572 -18.87 14.11 -14.02
CA ASP A 572 -19.24 15.14 -13.05
C ASP A 572 -20.76 15.45 -13.11
N LYS A 573 -21.20 16.38 -12.27
CA LYS A 573 -22.62 16.82 -12.22
C LYS A 573 -23.11 17.46 -13.53
N ASP A 574 -22.20 18.00 -14.33
CA ASP A 574 -22.50 18.68 -15.59
C ASP A 574 -22.39 17.71 -16.79
N GLY A 575 -22.01 16.46 -16.55
CA GLY A 575 -21.87 15.41 -17.56
C GLY A 575 -20.52 15.38 -18.26
N ASN A 576 -19.52 16.14 -17.79
CA ASN A 576 -18.16 16.08 -18.33
C ASN A 576 -17.47 14.81 -17.86
N ASP A 577 -16.74 14.17 -18.77
CA ASP A 577 -15.97 12.96 -18.46
C ASP A 577 -14.56 13.31 -17.94
N LEU A 578 -14.36 13.09 -16.65
CA LEU A 578 -13.09 13.35 -15.96
C LEU A 578 -12.03 12.27 -16.19
N SER A 579 -12.40 11.14 -16.79
CA SER A 579 -11.46 10.04 -17.06
C SER A 579 -10.64 10.23 -18.33
N LEU A 580 -10.96 11.23 -19.14
CA LEU A 580 -10.25 11.54 -20.37
C LEU A 580 -8.84 12.09 -20.11
N PRO A 581 -7.89 11.89 -21.05
CA PRO A 581 -6.58 12.54 -20.98
C PRO A 581 -6.71 14.07 -20.92
N GLY A 582 -5.91 14.71 -20.05
CA GLY A 582 -5.92 16.16 -19.86
C GLY A 582 -7.03 16.67 -18.93
N SER A 583 -7.81 15.80 -18.31
CA SER A 583 -8.74 16.18 -17.25
C SER A 583 -8.01 16.94 -16.13
N PRO A 584 -8.64 17.96 -15.51
CA PRO A 584 -8.06 18.69 -14.39
C PRO A 584 -8.05 17.89 -13.09
N ASP A 585 -8.80 16.79 -13.00
CA ASP A 585 -8.83 15.95 -11.81
C ASP A 585 -7.74 14.88 -11.85
N PRO A 586 -6.70 15.00 -10.97
CA PRO A 586 -5.55 14.11 -11.01
C PRO A 586 -5.87 12.65 -10.61
N ASP A 587 -7.02 12.42 -9.95
CA ASP A 587 -7.45 11.07 -9.57
C ASP A 587 -7.92 10.26 -10.77
N TYR A 588 -8.46 10.93 -11.81
CA TYR A 588 -9.09 10.25 -12.94
C TYR A 588 -8.44 10.50 -14.30
N ALA A 589 -7.64 11.56 -14.44
CA ALA A 589 -7.07 11.96 -15.72
C ALA A 589 -6.34 10.81 -16.42
N GLY A 590 -6.80 10.45 -17.63
CA GLY A 590 -6.23 9.40 -18.46
C GLY A 590 -6.64 7.98 -18.06
N MET A 591 -7.60 7.79 -17.16
CA MET A 591 -8.03 6.46 -16.72
C MET A 591 -9.04 5.79 -17.65
N GLN A 592 -9.65 6.49 -18.62
CA GLN A 592 -10.60 5.84 -19.53
C GLN A 592 -9.96 4.64 -20.22
N GLY A 593 -10.66 3.50 -20.20
CA GLY A 593 -10.21 2.23 -20.77
C GLY A 593 -9.12 1.50 -19.97
N THR A 594 -8.73 2.01 -18.80
CA THR A 594 -7.82 1.27 -17.89
C THR A 594 -8.59 0.27 -17.06
N TRP A 595 -7.92 -0.84 -16.74
CA TRP A 595 -8.47 -1.88 -15.88
C TRP A 595 -8.01 -1.70 -14.44
N LYS A 596 -8.94 -1.88 -13.49
CA LYS A 596 -8.71 -1.71 -12.05
C LYS A 596 -9.55 -2.73 -11.25
N ASP A 597 -9.27 -2.84 -9.97
CA ASP A 597 -10.15 -3.50 -8.99
C ASP A 597 -10.59 -2.54 -7.86
N THR A 598 -9.96 -1.39 -7.77
CA THR A 598 -10.26 -0.36 -6.76
C THR A 598 -10.35 1.01 -7.41
N ILE A 599 -11.42 1.78 -7.15
CA ILE A 599 -11.60 3.14 -7.69
C ILE A 599 -12.17 4.11 -6.65
N PHE A 600 -11.55 5.30 -6.54
CA PHE A 600 -12.02 6.36 -5.67
C PHE A 600 -13.31 6.96 -6.19
N VAL A 601 -14.31 7.12 -5.32
CA VAL A 601 -15.64 7.63 -5.65
C VAL A 601 -15.91 8.88 -4.83
N LYS A 602 -15.94 10.04 -5.48
CA LYS A 602 -16.17 11.35 -4.84
C LYS A 602 -17.65 11.70 -4.88
N PRO A 603 -18.17 12.43 -3.88
CA PRO A 603 -19.54 12.96 -3.91
C PRO A 603 -19.81 13.80 -5.17
N GLY A 604 -20.98 13.62 -5.76
CA GLY A 604 -21.38 14.34 -6.96
C GLY A 604 -20.83 13.78 -8.27
N LEU A 605 -19.97 12.77 -8.22
CA LEU A 605 -19.51 12.06 -9.41
C LEU A 605 -20.28 10.76 -9.62
N ARG A 606 -20.32 10.32 -10.88
CA ARG A 606 -20.79 9.00 -11.29
C ARG A 606 -19.64 8.26 -11.94
N VAL A 607 -19.12 7.27 -11.25
CA VAL A 607 -18.09 6.37 -11.79
C VAL A 607 -18.80 5.25 -12.51
N ILE A 608 -18.58 5.12 -13.81
CA ILE A 608 -19.17 4.09 -14.66
C ILE A 608 -18.08 3.12 -15.04
N VAL A 609 -18.26 1.86 -14.66
CA VAL A 609 -17.30 0.78 -14.93
C VAL A 609 -18.00 -0.38 -15.62
N ARG A 610 -17.20 -1.21 -16.32
CA ARG A 610 -17.69 -2.41 -17.00
C ARG A 610 -16.88 -3.62 -16.53
N THR A 611 -17.54 -4.75 -16.39
CA THR A 611 -16.89 -5.99 -15.94
C THR A 611 -17.51 -7.22 -16.61
N ARG A 612 -16.72 -8.32 -16.72
CA ARG A 612 -17.14 -9.62 -17.22
C ARG A 612 -17.06 -10.66 -16.11
N TYR A 613 -18.05 -11.54 -16.03
CA TYR A 613 -18.04 -12.68 -15.09
C TYR A 613 -17.78 -13.97 -15.87
N GLU A 614 -16.49 -14.26 -16.14
CA GLU A 614 -16.13 -15.28 -17.13
C GLU A 614 -15.78 -16.65 -16.55
N ARG A 615 -15.42 -16.73 -15.25
CA ARG A 615 -14.72 -17.92 -14.79
C ARG A 615 -15.24 -18.51 -13.49
N TYR A 616 -15.50 -17.69 -12.49
CA TYR A 616 -15.74 -18.18 -11.13
C TYR A 616 -17.16 -17.92 -10.68
N ILE A 617 -17.76 -18.97 -10.07
CA ILE A 617 -18.97 -18.88 -9.27
C ILE A 617 -18.61 -18.87 -7.80
N GLY A 618 -19.51 -18.43 -6.93
CA GLY A 618 -19.34 -18.43 -5.50
C GLY A 618 -19.58 -17.07 -4.87
N GLU A 619 -19.27 -16.97 -3.60
CA GLU A 619 -19.56 -15.81 -2.76
C GLU A 619 -18.27 -15.05 -2.47
N TYR A 620 -18.35 -13.72 -2.59
CA TYR A 620 -17.28 -12.77 -2.28
C TYR A 620 -17.89 -11.43 -1.88
N VAL A 621 -17.10 -10.38 -1.73
CA VAL A 621 -17.60 -9.08 -1.27
C VAL A 621 -17.23 -7.95 -2.22
N LEU A 622 -18.02 -6.87 -2.15
CA LEU A 622 -17.64 -5.52 -2.53
C LEU A 622 -17.70 -4.62 -1.30
N HIS A 623 -16.84 -3.63 -1.21
CA HIS A 623 -16.79 -2.77 -0.04
C HIS A 623 -16.07 -1.44 -0.31
N CYS A 624 -16.17 -0.52 0.64
CA CYS A 624 -15.31 0.63 0.73
C CYS A 624 -13.93 0.21 1.27
N HIS A 625 -12.85 0.61 0.62
CA HIS A 625 -11.51 0.25 1.06
C HIS A 625 -10.88 1.21 2.10
N ILE A 626 -11.68 2.06 2.73
CA ILE A 626 -11.37 2.62 4.05
C ILE A 626 -11.76 1.52 5.04
N LEU A 627 -10.77 0.80 5.56
CA LEU A 627 -11.01 -0.50 6.22
C LEU A 627 -11.83 -0.41 7.50
N ASP A 628 -11.81 0.72 8.20
CA ASP A 628 -12.70 0.94 9.34
C ASP A 628 -14.15 1.22 8.92
N HIS A 629 -14.41 1.73 7.72
CA HIS A 629 -15.77 1.79 7.16
C HIS A 629 -16.28 0.41 6.78
N GLU A 630 -15.42 -0.42 6.17
CA GLU A 630 -15.69 -1.82 5.85
C GLU A 630 -16.11 -2.59 7.10
N ASP A 631 -15.27 -2.59 8.16
CA ASP A 631 -15.51 -3.29 9.42
C ASP A 631 -16.78 -2.83 10.15
N GLN A 632 -17.27 -1.62 9.85
CA GLN A 632 -18.47 -1.04 10.45
C GLN A 632 -19.70 -1.12 9.54
N GLY A 633 -19.62 -1.82 8.41
CA GLY A 633 -20.78 -2.18 7.60
C GLY A 633 -20.82 -1.63 6.17
N MET A 634 -19.80 -0.91 5.68
CA MET A 634 -19.75 -0.45 4.29
C MET A 634 -19.26 -1.56 3.35
N MET A 635 -19.95 -2.68 3.39
CA MET A 635 -19.66 -3.91 2.64
C MET A 635 -20.96 -4.58 2.20
N GLN A 636 -20.92 -5.38 1.15
CA GLN A 636 -22.03 -6.19 0.67
C GLN A 636 -21.51 -7.51 0.10
N ASN A 637 -22.20 -8.62 0.42
CA ASN A 637 -21.94 -9.89 -0.24
C ASN A 637 -22.38 -9.85 -1.71
N VAL A 638 -21.55 -10.44 -2.55
CA VAL A 638 -21.79 -10.67 -3.96
C VAL A 638 -21.78 -12.17 -4.19
N ARG A 639 -22.69 -12.68 -5.03
CA ARG A 639 -22.74 -14.08 -5.41
C ARG A 639 -22.87 -14.20 -6.91
N VAL A 640 -21.91 -14.89 -7.53
CA VAL A 640 -21.99 -15.23 -8.96
C VAL A 640 -22.61 -16.62 -9.09
N LEU A 641 -23.72 -16.71 -9.79
CA LEU A 641 -24.54 -17.89 -10.00
C LEU A 641 -24.44 -18.39 -11.44
N LEU A 642 -24.71 -19.68 -11.64
CA LEU A 642 -24.86 -20.24 -12.98
C LEU A 642 -26.11 -19.66 -13.66
N PRO A 643 -26.08 -19.45 -14.98
CA PRO A 643 -27.28 -19.10 -15.73
C PRO A 643 -28.31 -20.24 -15.70
N ASP A 644 -29.60 -19.90 -15.64
CA ASP A 644 -30.73 -20.85 -15.68
C ASP A 644 -31.07 -21.33 -17.08
N GLY A 645 -30.39 -20.80 -18.09
CA GLY A 645 -30.67 -21.06 -19.52
C GLY A 645 -31.90 -20.30 -20.06
N GLN A 646 -32.56 -19.48 -19.27
CA GLN A 646 -33.72 -18.68 -19.63
C GLN A 646 -33.48 -17.17 -19.43
N GLY A 647 -32.21 -16.76 -19.18
CA GLY A 647 -31.81 -15.37 -18.97
C GLY A 647 -31.79 -14.94 -17.50
N GLY A 648 -32.02 -15.85 -16.56
CA GLY A 648 -31.91 -15.66 -15.11
C GLY A 648 -30.77 -16.47 -14.48
N ALA A 649 -30.71 -16.43 -13.16
CA ALA A 649 -29.73 -17.16 -12.35
C ALA A 649 -30.37 -18.41 -11.71
N LEU A 650 -29.63 -19.53 -11.69
CA LEU A 650 -29.97 -20.68 -10.86
C LEU A 650 -29.68 -20.31 -9.39
N VAL A 651 -30.70 -19.97 -8.65
CA VAL A 651 -30.62 -19.92 -7.19
C VAL A 651 -30.61 -21.38 -6.71
N GLY A 652 -29.39 -21.92 -6.44
CA GLY A 652 -29.22 -23.34 -6.10
C GLY A 652 -29.91 -23.69 -4.80
N GLY A 653 -31.03 -24.42 -4.95
CA GLY A 653 -31.50 -25.31 -3.90
C GLY A 653 -31.07 -26.71 -4.31
N HIS A 654 -30.15 -27.32 -3.58
CA HIS A 654 -30.16 -28.76 -3.48
C HIS A 654 -31.36 -29.10 -2.59
N GLY A 655 -32.48 -29.50 -3.21
CA GLY A 655 -33.58 -30.15 -2.54
C GLY A 655 -33.16 -31.50 -2.00
#